data_046c50fda7a8637fa15e15f49424eaee
#
_entry.id   046c50fda7a8637fa15e15f49424eaee
#
_cell.length_a   1.000
_cell.length_b   1.000
_cell.length_c   1.000
_cell.angle_alpha   90.00
_cell.angle_beta   90.00
_cell.angle_gamma   90.00
#
_symmetry.space_group_name_H-M   'P 1'
#
loop_
_entity.id
_entity.type
_entity.pdbx_description
1 polymer ?
#
loop_
_entity_poly.entity_id
_entity_poly.type
_entity_poly.pdbx_seq_one_letter_code
_entity_poly.pdbx_strand_id
1 'polypeptide(L)'
;VGDTVESTWRVAAGTVSAEVTYTLRLWQKSLVVDVRCLGGAVGEVRFGRAVSAENPRLVTLPYLTGGAQRPAVLVMGPPEKSCFLFGLVDHCRSNASLLTAVNEVAREGVRYNAGATYSPKTDGRRNDCFERLFLTISPRFEEILPNVPNPQSPWMHVAGERVWRAHGANNRDNDYATWLKVARYGMAKVLITDHETGWRDGGESFTFRTRAAPGKGGDEGQAEYARKIRALGFRYGIYNNYTDYAPVNEFWNEDWVTRLSSGEWRTAWARCYNPKPSRAVEMEAQLAPIIQKKFRLSTAYCDVHTAVTPWAYCDFDARVPGAGTFAATFYAYGEIMLHQKKTWKGPVYSEGNNHWYYCGLTDGNYGQDQVARLAENPWLVDFDLRKLHPLCCNFGMGNPEMFYGRRSAPRTAENRDAWLDRFLAATLAFGHTGFFVMEGGMPSMARSYFALQQIHARYAQQTAVAIRYADAQGRLFDTSAAVARDVFRRNQIVTRYADGLEVFVNGHATDNWMVDQHCLPPAGWYVRDPSGKLTAWSLLIDGHRADYVAGPDYIYADGRGRLTRFPRAACDGQMVALIHGPGAIEVIPFGRATVLAVGLDGRSATAEALGERRESLAEAETRVSRGLLHVIPVPKAVSYLLHPGEKPTQSLTSPRAAVVPGETVPVSGPAAKPFLVPANARPGTVLWQKSGDAWIDFAVVPLVEAELALGAGQYQLTLTSNAARPVDAQVTLAGQSRGVRLVPGATLALPWPFPRPAQEETRPVKLTVTAGPLRHEQTWQQKTHAGIMSLASLSQEFQAGQCVRKRAEEAIAPDSGAHVHRGETSAGDVRLPSIAMHPPYRHGTGYSYARFQPVTLPAAPKAALRTKIGKGDGSDPGDGILFQVAVVEADGRRTIVAQRQWIEHAWTPLEADLSAWAGKTISIQLIADVGSKDNSSGDWAAWNDPRIESLKPELQTALERKP
;
A
#
# COMPACT_ATOMS: atom_id res chain seq x y z
N VAL A 1 32.28 -19.34 39.16
CA VAL A 1 31.83 -20.72 39.06
C VAL A 1 31.02 -20.83 37.75
N GLY A 2 31.45 -21.67 36.82
CA GLY A 2 30.75 -21.97 35.60
C GLY A 2 31.02 -20.94 34.49
N ASP A 3 30.02 -20.55 33.77
CA ASP A 3 30.08 -19.88 32.47
C ASP A 3 30.07 -18.33 32.54
N THR A 4 30.48 -17.74 33.68
CA THR A 4 30.47 -16.30 33.90
C THR A 4 31.86 -15.76 34.26
N VAL A 5 32.27 -14.71 33.58
CA VAL A 5 33.52 -13.96 33.87
C VAL A 5 33.14 -12.51 34.19
N GLU A 6 33.68 -11.98 35.27
CA GLU A 6 33.57 -10.59 35.63
C GLU A 6 34.94 -9.92 35.48
N SER A 7 34.95 -8.74 34.85
CA SER A 7 36.15 -7.93 34.64
C SER A 7 35.85 -6.49 34.97
N THR A 8 36.60 -5.93 35.94
CA THR A 8 36.45 -4.55 36.37
C THR A 8 37.62 -3.72 35.90
N TRP A 9 37.34 -2.58 35.31
CA TRP A 9 38.33 -1.68 34.75
C TRP A 9 38.21 -0.32 35.37
N ARG A 10 39.31 0.25 35.81
CA ARG A 10 39.39 1.70 36.16
C ARG A 10 39.80 2.49 34.93
N VAL A 11 38.84 3.31 34.42
CA VAL A 11 39.06 4.15 33.25
C VAL A 11 39.24 5.57 33.72
N ALA A 12 40.29 6.23 33.26
CA ALA A 12 40.58 7.64 33.63
C ALA A 12 40.79 8.48 32.35
N ALA A 13 40.15 9.67 32.31
CA ALA A 13 40.32 10.64 31.26
C ALA A 13 40.34 12.06 31.86
N GLY A 14 41.53 12.69 31.84
CA GLY A 14 41.73 13.96 32.55
C GLY A 14 41.53 13.82 34.05
N THR A 15 40.64 14.59 34.62
CA THR A 15 40.30 14.57 36.06
C THR A 15 39.17 13.55 36.41
N VAL A 16 38.55 12.94 35.41
CA VAL A 16 37.46 12.00 35.60
C VAL A 16 38.01 10.60 35.68
N SER A 17 37.65 9.83 36.70
CA SER A 17 37.93 8.40 36.85
C SER A 17 36.64 7.67 37.16
N ALA A 18 36.42 6.59 36.47
CA ALA A 18 35.26 5.73 36.64
C ALA A 18 35.63 4.25 36.67
N GLU A 19 34.89 3.46 37.43
CA GLU A 19 35.01 2.01 37.44
C GLU A 19 33.92 1.42 36.57
N VAL A 20 34.32 0.59 35.59
CA VAL A 20 33.43 -0.09 34.66
C VAL A 20 33.54 -1.59 34.86
N THR A 21 32.44 -2.22 35.16
CA THR A 21 32.37 -3.68 35.30
C THR A 21 31.68 -4.30 34.13
N TYR A 22 32.36 -5.26 33.49
CA TYR A 22 31.82 -6.12 32.46
C TYR A 22 31.55 -7.49 33.04
N THR A 23 30.33 -7.99 32.96
CA THR A 23 29.97 -9.38 33.30
C THR A 23 29.65 -10.10 32.00
N LEU A 24 30.50 -11.07 31.65
CA LEU A 24 30.36 -11.86 30.41
C LEU A 24 29.89 -13.26 30.78
N ARG A 25 28.90 -13.75 30.04
CA ARG A 25 28.40 -15.12 30.21
C ARG A 25 27.96 -15.70 28.87
N LEU A 26 28.09 -17.00 28.74
CA LEU A 26 27.52 -17.71 27.60
C LEU A 26 26.08 -18.08 27.91
N TRP A 27 25.19 -17.83 26.95
CA TRP A 27 23.79 -18.23 27.02
C TRP A 27 23.30 -18.65 25.63
N GLN A 28 23.09 -19.99 25.50
CA GLN A 28 22.79 -20.59 24.20
C GLN A 28 23.85 -20.22 23.14
N LYS A 29 23.46 -19.50 22.06
CA LYS A 29 24.37 -19.05 21.00
C LYS A 29 24.82 -17.59 21.17
N SER A 30 24.61 -17.03 22.34
CA SER A 30 24.94 -15.62 22.63
C SER A 30 26.02 -15.48 23.66
N LEU A 31 26.96 -14.60 23.41
CA LEU A 31 27.75 -13.96 24.46
C LEU A 31 26.90 -12.79 25.01
N VAL A 32 26.48 -12.89 26.25
CA VAL A 32 25.77 -11.84 26.98
C VAL A 32 26.79 -11.02 27.74
N VAL A 33 26.77 -9.71 27.53
CA VAL A 33 27.68 -8.76 28.18
C VAL A 33 26.86 -7.73 28.95
N ASP A 34 26.91 -7.79 30.27
CA ASP A 34 26.38 -6.71 31.10
C ASP A 34 27.47 -5.66 31.33
N VAL A 35 27.19 -4.41 31.09
CA VAL A 35 28.07 -3.25 31.30
C VAL A 35 27.51 -2.40 32.41
N ARG A 36 28.29 -2.17 33.47
CA ARG A 36 27.90 -1.35 34.63
C ARG A 36 28.95 -0.28 34.91
N CYS A 37 28.46 0.93 35.14
CA CYS A 37 29.29 2.06 35.58
C CYS A 37 28.44 3.04 36.36
N LEU A 38 28.79 3.28 37.61
CA LEU A 38 28.08 4.25 38.46
C LEU A 38 28.62 5.66 38.27
N GLY A 39 27.87 6.65 38.74
CA GLY A 39 28.27 8.07 38.77
C GLY A 39 28.07 8.83 37.46
N GLY A 40 27.36 8.26 36.48
CA GLY A 40 26.98 8.96 35.25
C GLY A 40 28.15 9.31 34.31
N ALA A 41 29.28 8.62 34.41
CA ALA A 41 30.49 8.87 33.63
C ALA A 41 30.38 8.41 32.17
N VAL A 42 29.50 7.46 31.86
CA VAL A 42 29.34 6.88 30.53
C VAL A 42 28.50 7.79 29.63
N GLY A 43 29.03 8.12 28.45
CA GLY A 43 28.28 8.80 27.39
C GLY A 43 27.68 7.86 26.36
N GLU A 44 28.35 6.71 26.13
CA GLU A 44 27.93 5.76 25.10
C GLU A 44 28.49 4.35 25.35
N VAL A 45 27.72 3.34 24.98
CA VAL A 45 28.14 1.94 24.89
C VAL A 45 27.90 1.45 23.47
N ARG A 46 28.92 0.84 22.84
CA ARG A 46 28.85 0.31 21.48
C ARG A 46 29.39 -1.12 21.39
N PHE A 47 28.94 -1.87 20.38
CA PHE A 47 29.43 -3.21 20.11
C PHE A 47 30.85 -3.27 19.54
N GLY A 48 31.41 -2.15 19.07
CA GLY A 48 32.70 -2.14 18.39
C GLY A 48 32.63 -2.50 16.92
N ARG A 49 33.64 -3.23 16.44
CA ARG A 49 33.74 -3.64 15.03
C ARG A 49 34.01 -5.15 14.95
N ALA A 50 33.42 -5.82 13.95
CA ALA A 50 33.86 -7.15 13.55
C ALA A 50 35.06 -7.02 12.62
N VAL A 51 36.20 -7.53 13.03
CA VAL A 51 37.46 -7.54 12.26
C VAL A 51 37.66 -8.89 11.60
N SER A 52 38.41 -8.94 10.49
CA SER A 52 38.74 -10.19 9.77
C SER A 52 37.49 -10.97 9.32
N ALA A 53 36.38 -10.31 9.09
CA ALA A 53 35.19 -10.95 8.55
C ALA A 53 35.40 -11.24 7.04
N GLU A 54 35.22 -12.49 6.64
CA GLU A 54 35.37 -12.95 5.27
C GLU A 54 34.08 -12.59 4.50
N ASN A 55 34.20 -11.89 3.34
CA ASN A 55 33.10 -11.49 2.46
C ASN A 55 31.90 -10.89 3.22
N PRO A 56 32.08 -9.85 4.06
CA PRO A 56 31.05 -9.35 4.94
C PRO A 56 29.93 -8.64 4.17
N ARG A 57 28.70 -8.96 4.52
CA ARG A 57 27.49 -8.29 4.02
C ARG A 57 26.58 -7.94 5.19
N LEU A 58 25.85 -6.84 5.07
CA LEU A 58 24.87 -6.41 6.07
C LEU A 58 23.46 -6.57 5.52
N VAL A 59 22.62 -7.29 6.24
CA VAL A 59 21.20 -7.51 5.94
C VAL A 59 20.38 -6.85 7.04
N THR A 60 19.66 -5.77 6.70
CA THR A 60 18.82 -5.07 7.67
C THR A 60 17.60 -5.90 8.06
N LEU A 61 17.21 -5.82 9.33
CA LEU A 61 16.02 -6.49 9.82
C LEU A 61 14.78 -5.60 9.64
N PRO A 62 13.68 -6.15 9.11
CA PRO A 62 12.39 -5.47 9.10
C PRO A 62 11.90 -5.17 10.52
N TYR A 63 11.07 -4.12 10.68
CA TYR A 63 10.42 -3.72 11.93
C TYR A 63 11.33 -3.45 13.13
N LEU A 64 12.64 -3.49 12.96
CA LEU A 64 13.61 -3.19 13.99
C LEU A 64 14.34 -1.88 13.64
N THR A 65 14.20 -0.89 14.51
CA THR A 65 14.81 0.44 14.34
C THR A 65 15.84 0.72 15.42
N GLY A 66 16.79 1.57 15.12
CA GLY A 66 17.82 2.03 16.05
C GLY A 66 18.38 3.38 15.58
N GLY A 67 17.75 4.48 15.96
CA GLY A 67 18.13 5.80 15.48
C GLY A 67 17.89 5.98 13.97
N ALA A 68 18.84 6.61 13.28
CA ALA A 68 18.76 6.91 11.85
C ALA A 68 18.96 5.70 10.94
N GLN A 69 19.55 4.63 11.45
CA GLN A 69 19.78 3.39 10.73
C GLN A 69 19.02 2.23 11.37
N ARG A 70 18.87 1.15 10.61
CA ARG A 70 18.23 -0.09 11.11
C ARG A 70 19.30 -1.09 11.51
N PRO A 71 19.10 -1.80 12.63
CA PRO A 71 19.96 -2.92 12.97
C PRO A 71 20.05 -3.93 11.82
N ALA A 72 21.23 -4.51 11.63
CA ALA A 72 21.51 -5.44 10.56
C ALA A 72 22.20 -6.71 11.07
N VAL A 73 21.96 -7.81 10.41
CA VAL A 73 22.71 -9.05 10.54
C VAL A 73 23.97 -8.94 9.71
N LEU A 74 25.12 -9.21 10.30
CA LEU A 74 26.37 -9.41 9.57
C LEU A 74 26.44 -10.86 9.07
N VAL A 75 26.45 -11.01 7.75
CA VAL A 75 26.63 -12.28 7.04
C VAL A 75 28.09 -12.41 6.64
N MET A 76 28.73 -13.50 6.99
CA MET A 76 30.16 -13.75 6.76
C MET A 76 30.37 -15.10 6.09
N GLY A 77 31.48 -15.23 5.36
CA GLY A 77 31.90 -16.47 4.68
C GLY A 77 31.22 -16.69 3.32
N PRO A 78 31.67 -17.71 2.58
CA PRO A 78 31.04 -18.10 1.33
C PRO A 78 29.66 -18.75 1.56
N PRO A 79 28.77 -18.79 0.57
CA PRO A 79 27.39 -19.26 0.72
C PRO A 79 27.23 -20.65 1.34
N GLU A 80 28.21 -21.54 1.14
CA GLU A 80 28.19 -22.92 1.63
C GLU A 80 28.65 -23.05 3.10
N LYS A 81 29.29 -22.00 3.63
CA LYS A 81 29.84 -21.96 5.00
C LYS A 81 29.51 -20.61 5.66
N SER A 82 28.37 -20.03 5.33
CA SER A 82 27.98 -18.75 5.90
C SER A 82 27.74 -18.83 7.39
N CYS A 83 28.15 -17.77 8.09
CA CYS A 83 27.89 -17.57 9.50
C CYS A 83 27.21 -16.20 9.65
N PHE A 84 26.25 -16.12 10.56
CA PHE A 84 25.45 -14.94 10.85
C PHE A 84 25.80 -14.42 12.24
N LEU A 85 25.96 -13.10 12.35
CA LEU A 85 26.20 -12.41 13.62
C LEU A 85 25.19 -11.29 13.79
N PHE A 86 24.59 -11.21 14.97
CA PHE A 86 23.69 -10.13 15.33
C PHE A 86 24.02 -9.61 16.74
N GLY A 87 24.01 -8.30 16.91
CA GLY A 87 24.13 -7.65 18.21
C GLY A 87 22.82 -6.98 18.58
N LEU A 88 22.40 -7.08 19.82
CA LEU A 88 21.18 -6.47 20.35
C LEU A 88 21.42 -5.89 21.74
N VAL A 89 20.88 -4.68 21.99
CA VAL A 89 20.73 -4.12 23.33
C VAL A 89 19.37 -4.56 23.89
N ASP A 90 19.38 -5.08 25.13
CA ASP A 90 18.13 -5.38 25.86
C ASP A 90 17.46 -4.07 26.29
N HIS A 91 16.57 -3.56 25.46
CA HIS A 91 15.90 -2.29 25.71
C HIS A 91 15.04 -2.29 26.97
N CYS A 92 14.57 -3.46 27.45
CA CYS A 92 13.81 -3.57 28.71
C CYS A 92 14.68 -3.36 29.95
N ARG A 93 16.00 -3.45 29.83
CA ARG A 93 16.96 -3.30 30.92
C ARG A 93 17.92 -2.13 30.76
N SER A 94 17.82 -1.37 29.68
CA SER A 94 18.68 -0.25 29.38
C SER A 94 18.36 0.97 30.28
N ASN A 95 19.42 1.62 30.80
CA ASN A 95 19.31 2.91 31.47
C ASN A 95 19.62 4.08 30.53
N ALA A 96 19.86 3.82 29.26
CA ALA A 96 20.21 4.81 28.28
C ALA A 96 19.07 5.76 27.91
N SER A 97 19.44 6.89 27.35
CA SER A 97 18.51 7.89 26.83
C SER A 97 17.98 7.55 25.44
N LEU A 98 18.79 6.87 24.61
CA LEU A 98 18.42 6.44 23.27
C LEU A 98 19.26 5.26 22.78
N LEU A 99 18.72 4.53 21.82
CA LEU A 99 19.47 3.54 21.04
C LEU A 99 19.86 4.10 19.68
N THR A 100 21.02 3.68 19.19
CA THR A 100 21.56 4.03 17.88
C THR A 100 21.91 2.80 17.09
N ALA A 101 21.89 2.88 15.77
CA ALA A 101 22.42 1.85 14.90
C ALA A 101 23.40 2.46 13.90
N VAL A 102 24.51 1.76 13.64
CA VAL A 102 25.48 2.12 12.62
C VAL A 102 25.82 0.87 11.81
N ASN A 103 25.58 0.91 10.51
CA ASN A 103 25.87 -0.18 9.59
C ASN A 103 26.88 0.29 8.55
N GLU A 104 28.11 -0.20 8.63
CA GLU A 104 29.19 0.23 7.76
C GLU A 104 30.15 -0.94 7.49
N VAL A 105 30.46 -1.20 6.23
CA VAL A 105 31.55 -2.10 5.83
C VAL A 105 32.72 -1.23 5.42
N ALA A 106 33.78 -1.23 6.22
CA ALA A 106 34.99 -0.46 6.01
C ALA A 106 36.25 -1.34 6.03
N ARG A 107 37.36 -0.79 5.58
CA ARG A 107 38.65 -1.53 5.53
C ARG A 107 39.10 -2.01 6.92
N GLU A 108 38.79 -1.23 7.96
CA GLU A 108 39.20 -1.53 9.36
C GLU A 108 38.25 -2.50 10.06
N GLY A 109 37.24 -3.00 9.35
CA GLY A 109 36.24 -3.91 9.90
C GLY A 109 34.82 -3.40 9.73
N VAL A 110 33.87 -4.22 10.11
CA VAL A 110 32.44 -3.97 9.95
C VAL A 110 31.86 -3.44 11.24
N ARG A 111 31.21 -2.26 11.16
CA ARG A 111 30.29 -1.79 12.20
C ARG A 111 28.90 -2.32 11.91
N TYR A 112 28.25 -2.84 12.91
CA TYR A 112 26.90 -3.39 12.80
C TYR A 112 26.13 -3.09 14.08
N ASN A 113 24.85 -2.80 13.91
CA ASN A 113 23.89 -2.68 15.00
C ASN A 113 23.99 -1.50 15.94
N ALA A 114 23.18 -1.63 16.98
CA ALA A 114 22.88 -0.61 17.94
C ALA A 114 24.01 -0.39 18.94
N GLY A 115 24.06 0.86 19.38
CA GLY A 115 24.66 1.27 20.64
C GLY A 115 23.62 1.89 21.56
N ALA A 116 24.03 2.27 22.76
CA ALA A 116 23.22 2.95 23.74
C ALA A 116 23.90 4.26 24.13
N THR A 117 23.17 5.37 24.10
CA THR A 117 23.68 6.72 24.38
C THR A 117 23.04 7.28 25.64
N TYR A 118 23.85 7.88 26.49
CA TYR A 118 23.47 8.52 27.73
C TYR A 118 23.60 10.03 27.60
N SER A 119 22.48 10.74 27.59
CA SER A 119 22.43 12.19 27.60
C SER A 119 22.27 12.71 29.02
N PRO A 120 22.83 13.90 29.36
CA PRO A 120 22.62 14.50 30.66
C PRO A 120 21.15 14.89 30.83
N LYS A 121 20.67 14.80 32.06
CA LYS A 121 19.37 15.35 32.49
C LYS A 121 19.51 16.86 32.70
N THR A 122 18.41 17.53 33.00
CA THR A 122 18.36 18.99 33.26
C THR A 122 19.24 19.43 34.44
N ASP A 123 19.67 18.50 35.29
CA ASP A 123 20.65 18.75 36.38
C ASP A 123 22.12 18.57 35.94
N GLY A 124 22.34 18.31 34.65
CA GLY A 124 23.65 18.07 34.07
C GLY A 124 24.24 16.68 34.30
N ARG A 125 23.54 15.79 35.02
CA ARG A 125 23.98 14.42 35.35
C ARG A 125 23.37 13.39 34.43
N ARG A 126 24.17 12.42 33.99
CA ARG A 126 23.68 11.22 33.30
C ARG A 126 23.19 10.19 34.31
N ASN A 127 22.40 9.24 33.81
CA ASN A 127 22.03 8.06 34.58
C ASN A 127 23.26 7.13 34.72
N ASP A 128 23.27 6.32 35.76
CA ASP A 128 24.21 5.22 35.90
C ASP A 128 24.05 4.27 34.72
N CYS A 129 25.19 3.84 34.18
CA CYS A 129 25.19 2.93 33.07
C CYS A 129 24.82 1.52 33.52
N PHE A 130 23.80 1.00 32.90
CA PHE A 130 23.52 -0.43 32.83
C PHE A 130 23.04 -0.79 31.43
N GLU A 131 23.81 -1.62 30.72
CA GLU A 131 23.40 -2.17 29.45
C GLU A 131 23.61 -3.69 29.43
N ARG A 132 22.64 -4.42 28.88
CA ARG A 132 22.78 -5.82 28.54
C ARG A 132 22.86 -5.96 27.03
N LEU A 133 23.98 -6.46 26.57
CA LEU A 133 24.27 -6.68 25.17
C LEU A 133 24.24 -8.18 24.85
N PHE A 134 23.61 -8.54 23.76
CA PHE A 134 23.62 -9.88 23.19
C PHE A 134 24.43 -9.87 21.90
N LEU A 135 25.50 -10.65 21.84
CA LEU A 135 26.25 -10.96 20.63
C LEU A 135 25.95 -12.42 20.27
N THR A 136 25.08 -12.60 19.27
CA THR A 136 24.60 -13.93 18.90
C THR A 136 25.19 -14.35 17.57
N ILE A 137 25.81 -15.52 17.52
CA ILE A 137 26.46 -16.08 16.33
C ILE A 137 25.93 -17.49 16.03
N SER A 138 25.58 -17.73 14.77
CA SER A 138 25.12 -19.06 14.34
C SER A 138 25.28 -19.23 12.82
N PRO A 139 25.44 -20.49 12.33
CA PRO A 139 25.27 -20.80 10.92
C PRO A 139 23.81 -20.80 10.47
N ARG A 140 22.85 -20.59 11.39
CA ARG A 140 21.41 -20.52 11.10
C ARG A 140 20.89 -19.11 11.37
N PHE A 141 20.30 -18.51 10.35
CA PHE A 141 19.84 -17.13 10.39
C PHE A 141 18.77 -16.90 11.48
N GLU A 142 17.81 -17.80 11.59
CA GLU A 142 16.71 -17.70 12.57
C GLU A 142 17.16 -17.77 14.03
N GLU A 143 18.32 -18.37 14.30
CA GLU A 143 18.84 -18.50 15.66
C GLU A 143 19.47 -17.22 16.20
N ILE A 144 19.85 -16.27 15.29
CA ILE A 144 20.45 -15.00 15.72
C ILE A 144 19.41 -13.87 15.86
N LEU A 145 18.18 -14.09 15.43
CA LEU A 145 17.14 -13.08 15.49
C LEU A 145 16.63 -12.88 16.94
N PRO A 146 16.29 -11.63 17.32
CA PRO A 146 15.80 -11.33 18.65
C PRO A 146 14.41 -11.94 18.90
N ASN A 147 14.13 -12.27 20.15
CA ASN A 147 12.80 -12.67 20.56
C ASN A 147 11.85 -11.47 20.68
N VAL A 148 10.56 -11.71 20.49
CA VAL A 148 9.53 -10.71 20.76
C VAL A 148 9.48 -10.42 22.25
N PRO A 149 9.55 -9.13 22.67
CA PRO A 149 9.72 -8.80 24.09
C PRO A 149 8.44 -8.94 24.90
N ASN A 150 7.28 -8.80 24.29
CA ASN A 150 6.00 -8.73 24.98
C ASN A 150 5.18 -10.02 24.79
N PRO A 151 4.27 -10.35 25.73
CA PRO A 151 3.37 -11.48 25.56
C PRO A 151 2.32 -11.23 24.47
N GLN A 152 1.73 -12.30 23.99
CA GLN A 152 0.66 -12.26 23.02
C GLN A 152 -0.55 -11.50 23.58
N SER A 153 -1.18 -10.66 22.75
CA SER A 153 -2.41 -9.96 23.12
C SER A 153 -3.57 -10.93 23.37
N PRO A 154 -4.37 -10.75 24.44
CA PRO A 154 -5.56 -11.56 24.67
C PRO A 154 -6.66 -11.33 23.62
N TRP A 155 -6.57 -10.28 22.82
CA TRP A 155 -7.54 -9.91 21.79
C TRP A 155 -7.18 -10.35 20.37
N MET A 156 -6.13 -11.12 20.22
CA MET A 156 -5.69 -11.63 18.94
C MET A 156 -6.76 -12.36 18.14
N HIS A 157 -7.62 -13.12 18.82
CA HIS A 157 -8.72 -13.84 18.17
C HIS A 157 -9.73 -12.89 17.53
N VAL A 158 -9.95 -11.70 18.11
CA VAL A 158 -10.85 -10.66 17.55
C VAL A 158 -10.16 -9.95 16.37
N ALA A 159 -8.91 -9.53 16.55
CA ALA A 159 -8.15 -8.87 15.50
C ALA A 159 -7.88 -9.81 14.30
N GLY A 160 -7.57 -11.08 14.58
CA GLY A 160 -7.19 -12.07 13.57
C GLY A 160 -8.30 -12.50 12.63
N GLU A 161 -9.56 -12.43 13.04
CA GLU A 161 -10.70 -12.75 12.19
C GLU A 161 -11.24 -11.56 11.37
N ARG A 162 -10.75 -10.33 11.62
CA ARG A 162 -11.33 -9.10 11.08
C ARG A 162 -10.34 -8.32 10.22
N VAL A 163 -10.89 -7.62 9.25
CA VAL A 163 -10.15 -6.64 8.44
C VAL A 163 -10.26 -5.28 9.14
N TRP A 164 -9.14 -4.59 9.31
CA TRP A 164 -9.11 -3.29 10.00
C TRP A 164 -9.30 -2.12 9.03
N ARG A 165 -10.01 -1.08 9.47
CA ARG A 165 -10.05 0.23 8.81
C ARG A 165 -9.85 1.36 9.82
N ALA A 166 -8.81 2.15 9.63
CA ALA A 166 -8.73 3.49 10.19
C ALA A 166 -9.46 4.45 9.26
N HIS A 167 -10.53 5.07 9.77
CA HIS A 167 -11.49 5.81 8.96
C HIS A 167 -11.42 7.30 9.26
N GLY A 168 -11.04 8.10 8.25
CA GLY A 168 -10.87 9.54 8.34
C GLY A 168 -12.10 10.35 7.96
N ALA A 169 -13.28 9.93 8.35
CA ALA A 169 -14.53 10.52 7.92
C ALA A 169 -14.90 11.83 8.62
N ASN A 170 -15.70 12.63 7.93
CA ASN A 170 -16.14 13.95 8.41
C ASN A 170 -17.64 14.05 8.66
N ASN A 171 -18.47 13.28 7.96
CA ASN A 171 -19.92 13.34 8.04
C ASN A 171 -20.49 12.00 8.47
N ARG A 172 -21.12 11.96 9.65
CA ARG A 172 -21.62 10.72 10.28
C ARG A 172 -22.73 10.04 9.49
N ASP A 173 -23.60 10.81 8.84
CA ASP A 173 -24.72 10.22 8.08
C ASP A 173 -24.21 9.56 6.81
N ASN A 174 -23.29 10.21 6.10
CA ASN A 174 -22.62 9.63 4.93
C ASN A 174 -21.80 8.39 5.32
N ASP A 175 -21.10 8.45 6.42
CA ASP A 175 -20.31 7.34 6.93
C ASP A 175 -21.20 6.17 7.32
N TYR A 176 -22.29 6.43 8.04
CA TYR A 176 -23.25 5.39 8.39
C TYR A 176 -23.87 4.76 7.15
N ALA A 177 -24.23 5.56 6.14
CA ALA A 177 -24.75 5.05 4.86
C ALA A 177 -23.72 4.15 4.17
N THR A 178 -22.44 4.53 4.21
CA THR A 178 -21.35 3.71 3.66
C THR A 178 -21.20 2.39 4.43
N TRP A 179 -21.18 2.42 5.76
CA TRP A 179 -21.06 1.20 6.57
C TRP A 179 -22.29 0.30 6.48
N LEU A 180 -23.48 0.89 6.36
CA LEU A 180 -24.72 0.15 6.09
C LEU A 180 -24.60 -0.61 4.75
N LYS A 181 -24.06 0.05 3.74
CA LYS A 181 -23.80 -0.55 2.44
C LYS A 181 -22.75 -1.66 2.52
N VAL A 182 -21.64 -1.44 3.22
CA VAL A 182 -20.60 -2.45 3.46
C VAL A 182 -21.19 -3.70 4.14
N ALA A 183 -22.03 -3.52 5.15
CA ALA A 183 -22.73 -4.63 5.82
C ALA A 183 -23.72 -5.33 4.86
N ARG A 184 -24.48 -4.54 4.06
CA ARG A 184 -25.43 -5.05 3.08
C ARG A 184 -24.77 -5.96 2.04
N TYR A 185 -23.53 -5.65 1.66
CA TYR A 185 -22.75 -6.43 0.69
C TYR A 185 -21.93 -7.56 1.34
N GLY A 186 -22.22 -7.94 2.57
CA GLY A 186 -21.67 -9.11 3.24
C GLY A 186 -20.29 -8.95 3.85
N MET A 187 -19.73 -7.75 3.87
CA MET A 187 -18.42 -7.46 4.49
C MET A 187 -18.59 -7.20 5.99
N ALA A 188 -19.01 -8.20 6.75
CA ALA A 188 -19.43 -8.06 8.14
C ALA A 188 -18.28 -8.08 9.16
N LYS A 189 -17.15 -8.73 8.84
CA LYS A 189 -16.01 -8.88 9.76
C LYS A 189 -15.01 -7.74 9.60
N VAL A 190 -15.48 -6.49 9.77
CA VAL A 190 -14.63 -5.29 9.77
C VAL A 190 -14.50 -4.75 11.18
N LEU A 191 -13.31 -4.24 11.49
CA LEU A 191 -13.01 -3.48 12.69
C LEU A 191 -12.71 -2.04 12.28
N ILE A 192 -13.45 -1.07 12.81
CA ILE A 192 -13.41 0.33 12.43
C ILE A 192 -12.84 1.15 13.57
N THR A 193 -11.83 1.93 13.31
CA THR A 193 -11.34 2.98 14.22
C THR A 193 -11.44 4.32 13.49
N ASP A 194 -12.29 5.22 14.00
CA ASP A 194 -12.35 6.58 13.49
C ASP A 194 -11.07 7.34 13.84
N HIS A 195 -10.46 7.98 12.86
CA HIS A 195 -9.37 8.93 13.08
C HIS A 195 -9.91 10.23 13.69
N GLU A 196 -9.02 11.14 14.16
CA GLU A 196 -9.45 12.35 14.86
C GLU A 196 -10.49 13.18 14.10
N THR A 197 -10.39 13.22 12.77
CA THR A 197 -11.36 13.91 11.92
C THR A 197 -12.76 13.31 11.96
N GLY A 198 -12.90 12.06 12.41
CA GLY A 198 -14.19 11.39 12.51
C GLY A 198 -15.03 11.85 13.71
N TRP A 199 -14.43 12.41 14.75
CA TRP A 199 -15.14 12.73 15.99
C TRP A 199 -14.78 14.08 16.63
N ARG A 200 -13.82 14.84 16.10
CA ARG A 200 -13.50 16.19 16.54
C ARG A 200 -13.65 17.21 15.41
N ASP A 201 -13.94 18.43 15.74
CA ASP A 201 -13.74 19.58 14.83
C ASP A 201 -12.24 19.91 14.78
N GLY A 202 -11.83 20.74 13.87
CA GLY A 202 -10.50 21.30 13.85
C GLY A 202 -10.11 21.77 15.26
N GLY A 203 -8.90 21.67 15.64
CA GLY A 203 -8.50 22.04 16.98
C GLY A 203 -7.01 21.86 17.19
N GLU A 204 -6.53 22.38 18.28
CA GLU A 204 -5.11 22.54 18.51
C GLU A 204 -4.54 21.49 19.43
N SER A 205 -5.38 20.81 20.22
CA SER A 205 -4.97 19.73 21.09
C SER A 205 -5.58 18.41 20.64
N PHE A 206 -4.74 17.44 20.37
CA PHE A 206 -5.13 16.10 19.97
C PHE A 206 -5.31 15.15 21.16
N THR A 207 -4.73 15.51 22.30
CA THR A 207 -4.64 14.65 23.48
C THR A 207 -5.66 15.00 24.58
N PHE A 208 -5.81 14.11 25.55
CA PHE A 208 -6.65 14.24 26.76
C PHE A 208 -8.10 14.65 26.47
N ARG A 209 -8.66 14.13 25.40
CA ARG A 209 -9.99 14.47 24.93
C ARG A 209 -11.03 13.47 25.43
N THR A 210 -12.13 13.99 25.98
CA THR A 210 -13.27 13.17 26.42
C THR A 210 -14.60 13.54 25.78
N ARG A 211 -14.64 14.67 25.03
CA ARG A 211 -15.85 15.20 24.42
C ARG A 211 -15.77 15.11 22.91
N ALA A 212 -16.85 14.66 22.31
CA ALA A 212 -17.00 14.76 20.87
C ALA A 212 -17.26 16.22 20.46
N ALA A 213 -16.81 16.59 19.28
CA ALA A 213 -16.95 17.96 18.78
C ALA A 213 -18.40 18.34 18.54
N PRO A 214 -18.81 19.59 18.90
CA PRO A 214 -20.16 20.08 18.63
C PRO A 214 -20.57 20.01 17.15
N GLY A 215 -19.66 20.35 16.25
CA GLY A 215 -19.87 20.24 14.79
C GLY A 215 -20.04 18.81 14.27
N LYS A 216 -19.70 17.80 15.08
CA LYS A 216 -19.93 16.37 14.84
C LYS A 216 -21.16 15.82 15.59
N GLY A 217 -22.02 16.68 16.12
CA GLY A 217 -23.21 16.32 16.91
C GLY A 217 -22.93 16.08 18.40
N GLY A 218 -21.75 16.45 18.88
CA GLY A 218 -21.38 16.34 20.29
C GLY A 218 -21.38 14.90 20.80
N ASP A 219 -21.41 14.74 22.12
CA ASP A 219 -21.39 13.43 22.79
C ASP A 219 -22.59 12.55 22.43
N GLU A 220 -23.78 13.15 22.26
CA GLU A 220 -25.00 12.41 21.90
C GLU A 220 -24.89 11.85 20.47
N GLY A 221 -24.46 12.68 19.51
CA GLY A 221 -24.24 12.24 18.12
C GLY A 221 -23.19 11.16 18.02
N GLN A 222 -22.09 11.25 18.78
CA GLN A 222 -21.05 10.24 18.83
C GLN A 222 -21.55 8.92 19.44
N ALA A 223 -22.31 9.00 20.53
CA ALA A 223 -22.86 7.81 21.18
C ALA A 223 -23.87 7.08 20.28
N GLU A 224 -24.73 7.83 19.61
CA GLU A 224 -25.71 7.28 18.66
C GLU A 224 -25.00 6.65 17.43
N TYR A 225 -24.00 7.31 16.86
CA TYR A 225 -23.22 6.77 15.77
C TYR A 225 -22.52 5.47 16.17
N ALA A 226 -21.84 5.45 17.33
CA ALA A 226 -21.19 4.25 17.84
C ALA A 226 -22.19 3.09 18.05
N ARG A 227 -23.42 3.40 18.54
CA ARG A 227 -24.49 2.42 18.69
C ARG A 227 -24.94 1.84 17.35
N LYS A 228 -25.14 2.71 16.34
CA LYS A 228 -25.55 2.32 14.97
C LYS A 228 -24.51 1.43 14.31
N ILE A 229 -23.23 1.80 14.36
CA ILE A 229 -22.15 1.02 13.74
C ILE A 229 -22.03 -0.37 14.39
N ARG A 230 -22.10 -0.45 15.72
CA ARG A 230 -22.07 -1.74 16.42
C ARG A 230 -23.31 -2.60 16.14
N ALA A 231 -24.48 -1.99 15.92
CA ALA A 231 -25.70 -2.71 15.52
C ALA A 231 -25.58 -3.38 14.14
N LEU A 232 -24.68 -2.89 13.28
CA LEU A 232 -24.33 -3.55 12.02
C LEU A 232 -23.37 -4.76 12.19
N GLY A 233 -22.93 -5.08 13.41
CA GLY A 233 -22.02 -6.18 13.70
C GLY A 233 -20.54 -5.81 13.69
N PHE A 234 -20.18 -4.55 13.39
CA PHE A 234 -18.80 -4.08 13.39
C PHE A 234 -18.24 -3.88 14.80
N ARG A 235 -16.93 -4.06 14.95
CA ARG A 235 -16.19 -3.52 16.09
C ARG A 235 -15.89 -2.05 15.81
N TYR A 236 -16.11 -1.20 16.81
CA TYR A 236 -15.99 0.24 16.63
C TYR A 236 -15.20 0.91 17.75
N GLY A 237 -14.30 1.78 17.38
CA GLY A 237 -13.51 2.61 18.30
C GLY A 237 -13.17 3.97 17.70
N ILE A 238 -12.56 4.82 18.51
CA ILE A 238 -12.18 6.18 18.14
C ILE A 238 -10.71 6.43 18.40
N TYR A 239 -10.19 7.48 17.79
CA TYR A 239 -8.87 8.04 18.00
C TYR A 239 -8.65 8.47 19.45
N ASN A 240 -7.52 8.09 19.99
CA ASN A 240 -6.96 8.58 21.25
C ASN A 240 -5.51 9.02 21.00
N ASN A 241 -5.05 10.00 21.77
CA ASN A 241 -3.69 10.48 21.67
C ASN A 241 -3.22 10.98 23.05
N TYR A 242 -2.02 10.61 23.45
CA TYR A 242 -1.38 10.99 24.69
C TYR A 242 0.04 11.55 24.48
N THR A 243 0.29 12.07 23.26
CA THR A 243 1.60 12.62 22.85
C THR A 243 1.55 14.07 22.38
N ASP A 244 0.40 14.55 21.87
CA ASP A 244 0.28 15.85 21.22
C ASP A 244 -0.54 16.83 22.07
N TYR A 245 0.11 17.43 23.04
CA TYR A 245 -0.46 18.25 24.11
C TYR A 245 -0.25 19.74 23.85
N ALA A 246 -1.32 20.51 23.75
CA ALA A 246 -1.27 21.92 23.40
C ALA A 246 -1.74 22.82 24.56
N PRO A 247 -1.24 24.08 24.61
CA PRO A 247 -1.63 25.06 25.65
C PRO A 247 -3.15 25.34 25.75
N VAL A 248 -3.90 25.10 24.67
CA VAL A 248 -5.36 25.26 24.64
C VAL A 248 -6.12 24.11 25.30
N ASN A 249 -5.43 23.03 25.69
CA ASN A 249 -6.06 21.89 26.34
C ASN A 249 -6.55 22.27 27.76
N GLU A 250 -7.76 21.81 28.14
CA GLU A 250 -8.35 22.08 29.45
C GLU A 250 -7.52 21.56 30.64
N PHE A 251 -6.65 20.59 30.42
CA PHE A 251 -5.73 20.04 31.41
C PHE A 251 -4.32 20.61 31.29
N TRP A 252 -4.12 21.73 30.58
CA TRP A 252 -2.79 22.27 30.34
C TRP A 252 -2.04 22.58 31.65
N ASN A 253 -0.83 22.05 31.72
CA ASN A 253 0.09 22.31 32.81
C ASN A 253 1.52 22.22 32.26
N GLU A 254 2.29 23.29 32.35
CA GLU A 254 3.66 23.39 31.83
C GLU A 254 4.63 22.38 32.46
N ASP A 255 4.39 22.01 33.74
CA ASP A 255 5.19 20.99 34.42
C ASP A 255 4.92 19.57 33.91
N TRP A 256 3.84 19.39 33.16
CA TRP A 256 3.54 18.10 32.51
C TRP A 256 4.21 17.94 31.16
N VAL A 257 4.86 19.00 30.63
CA VAL A 257 5.57 18.93 29.35
C VAL A 257 6.93 18.27 29.54
N THR A 258 7.21 17.28 28.70
CA THR A 258 8.50 16.61 28.61
C THR A 258 9.62 17.60 28.32
N ARG A 259 10.75 17.48 29.04
CA ARG A 259 11.92 18.32 28.87
C ARG A 259 12.99 17.67 28.01
N LEU A 260 13.63 18.47 27.19
CA LEU A 260 14.89 18.12 26.56
C LEU A 260 16.04 18.20 27.59
N SER A 261 17.19 17.65 27.24
CA SER A 261 18.41 17.78 28.06
C SER A 261 18.82 19.24 28.32
N SER A 262 18.48 20.14 27.40
CA SER A 262 18.68 21.62 27.56
C SER A 262 17.71 22.23 28.55
N GLY A 263 16.67 21.55 29.00
CA GLY A 263 15.57 22.07 29.82
C GLY A 263 14.42 22.67 29.02
N GLU A 264 14.54 22.78 27.69
CA GLU A 264 13.47 23.24 26.81
C GLU A 264 12.34 22.22 26.72
N TRP A 265 11.16 22.69 26.34
CA TRP A 265 10.01 21.82 26.09
C TRP A 265 10.20 20.98 24.84
N ARG A 266 9.89 19.71 24.92
CA ARG A 266 9.89 18.83 23.75
C ARG A 266 8.64 19.09 22.91
N THR A 267 8.86 19.51 21.68
CA THR A 267 7.79 19.64 20.68
C THR A 267 7.26 18.26 20.22
N ALA A 268 5.99 18.21 19.88
CA ALA A 268 5.30 17.09 19.25
C ALA A 268 4.72 17.53 17.91
N TRP A 269 3.57 16.97 17.48
CA TRP A 269 2.98 17.33 16.19
C TRP A 269 2.48 18.78 16.17
N ALA A 270 2.70 19.46 15.05
CA ALA A 270 2.25 20.84 14.79
C ALA A 270 2.64 21.80 15.93
N ARG A 271 1.65 22.40 16.62
CA ARG A 271 1.83 23.38 17.73
C ARG A 271 1.73 22.71 19.11
N CYS A 272 1.90 21.40 19.17
CA CYS A 272 1.81 20.63 20.40
C CYS A 272 3.19 20.37 21.02
N TYR A 273 3.16 20.00 22.28
CA TYR A 273 4.28 19.51 23.05
C TYR A 273 4.00 18.11 23.53
N ASN A 274 5.01 17.32 23.85
CA ASN A 274 4.83 16.00 24.38
C ASN A 274 4.60 16.06 25.90
N PRO A 275 3.51 15.46 26.44
CA PRO A 275 3.34 15.33 27.87
C PRO A 275 4.30 14.29 28.43
N LYS A 276 4.73 14.46 29.69
CA LYS A 276 5.54 13.47 30.39
C LYS A 276 4.86 12.09 30.35
N PRO A 277 5.58 11.01 29.99
CA PRO A 277 4.98 9.69 29.85
C PRO A 277 4.20 9.22 31.08
N SER A 278 4.68 9.48 32.30
CA SER A 278 3.98 9.17 33.55
C SER A 278 2.64 9.90 33.69
N ARG A 279 2.56 11.17 33.26
CA ARG A 279 1.32 11.95 33.25
C ARG A 279 0.34 11.46 32.20
N ALA A 280 0.86 11.02 31.05
CA ALA A 280 0.06 10.40 30.01
C ALA A 280 -0.66 9.13 30.51
N VAL A 281 0.03 8.28 31.28
CA VAL A 281 -0.56 7.09 31.93
C VAL A 281 -1.66 7.47 32.92
N GLU A 282 -1.39 8.42 33.81
CA GLU A 282 -2.36 8.90 34.83
C GLU A 282 -3.62 9.46 34.16
N MET A 283 -3.44 10.28 33.12
CA MET A 283 -4.55 10.89 32.39
C MET A 283 -5.34 9.84 31.62
N GLU A 284 -4.70 8.89 30.96
CA GLU A 284 -5.39 7.80 30.29
C GLU A 284 -6.25 7.00 31.26
N ALA A 285 -5.71 6.63 32.42
CA ALA A 285 -6.42 5.89 33.44
C ALA A 285 -7.67 6.63 33.97
N GLN A 286 -7.65 7.97 33.99
CA GLN A 286 -8.79 8.79 34.35
C GLN A 286 -9.81 8.98 33.24
N LEU A 287 -9.33 9.22 31.99
CA LEU A 287 -10.18 9.66 30.89
C LEU A 287 -10.82 8.50 30.13
N ALA A 288 -10.10 7.39 29.95
CA ALA A 288 -10.62 6.25 29.19
C ALA A 288 -11.93 5.66 29.78
N PRO A 289 -12.11 5.49 31.09
CA PRO A 289 -13.39 5.07 31.65
C PRO A 289 -14.55 6.05 31.37
N ILE A 290 -14.26 7.35 31.30
CA ILE A 290 -15.26 8.38 30.97
C ILE A 290 -15.72 8.22 29.51
N ILE A 291 -14.78 8.07 28.61
CA ILE A 291 -15.03 7.82 27.17
C ILE A 291 -15.85 6.53 27.01
N GLN A 292 -15.46 5.45 27.68
CA GLN A 292 -16.14 4.16 27.61
C GLN A 292 -17.59 4.24 28.11
N LYS A 293 -17.84 4.95 29.21
CA LYS A 293 -19.19 5.15 29.74
C LYS A 293 -20.08 5.87 28.71
N LYS A 294 -19.53 6.87 28.00
CA LYS A 294 -20.27 7.66 27.00
C LYS A 294 -20.54 6.86 25.72
N PHE A 295 -19.52 6.24 25.14
CA PHE A 295 -19.59 5.75 23.76
C PHE A 295 -19.63 4.23 23.64
N ARG A 296 -19.32 3.48 24.70
CA ARG A 296 -19.35 2.00 24.74
C ARG A 296 -18.57 1.37 23.60
N LEU A 297 -17.32 1.77 23.44
CA LEU A 297 -16.42 1.32 22.40
C LEU A 297 -16.03 -0.16 22.57
N SER A 298 -15.56 -0.79 21.50
CA SER A 298 -15.10 -2.20 21.49
C SER A 298 -13.71 -2.37 20.86
N THR A 299 -13.03 -1.26 20.60
CA THR A 299 -11.65 -1.15 20.11
C THR A 299 -11.18 0.29 20.29
N ALA A 300 -9.91 0.57 20.03
CA ALA A 300 -9.35 1.93 20.01
C ALA A 300 -8.24 2.07 18.97
N TYR A 301 -8.00 3.31 18.54
CA TYR A 301 -6.81 3.72 17.85
C TYR A 301 -6.02 4.71 18.72
N CYS A 302 -4.83 4.28 19.16
CA CYS A 302 -3.93 5.07 19.98
C CYS A 302 -2.82 5.62 19.09
N ASP A 303 -2.98 6.85 18.63
CA ASP A 303 -2.12 7.50 17.64
C ASP A 303 -0.71 7.80 18.14
N VAL A 304 0.27 7.91 17.26
CA VAL A 304 1.67 8.28 17.49
C VAL A 304 2.49 7.28 18.30
N HIS A 305 1.95 6.65 19.34
CA HIS A 305 2.71 5.89 20.35
C HIS A 305 3.66 4.83 19.77
N THR A 306 3.33 4.22 18.66
CA THR A 306 4.20 3.26 17.97
C THR A 306 4.81 3.79 16.67
N ALA A 307 4.45 5.01 16.26
CA ALA A 307 5.07 5.68 15.11
C ALA A 307 6.46 6.22 15.43
N VAL A 308 6.69 6.60 16.68
CA VAL A 308 7.96 7.10 17.19
C VAL A 308 8.74 6.00 17.90
N THR A 309 10.06 6.09 17.86
CA THR A 309 10.90 5.20 18.67
C THR A 309 10.67 5.44 20.17
N PRO A 310 10.85 4.44 21.04
CA PRO A 310 10.68 4.61 22.48
C PRO A 310 11.49 5.76 23.09
N TRP A 311 12.64 6.09 22.48
CA TRP A 311 13.51 7.19 22.92
C TRP A 311 13.15 8.56 22.36
N ALA A 312 12.25 8.66 21.40
CA ALA A 312 11.88 9.94 20.80
C ALA A 312 11.33 10.93 21.83
N TYR A 313 10.57 10.41 22.79
CA TYR A 313 9.94 11.23 23.86
C TYR A 313 10.49 10.95 25.27
N CYS A 314 11.76 10.54 25.35
CA CYS A 314 12.48 10.44 26.60
C CYS A 314 12.44 11.79 27.35
N ASP A 315 11.99 11.78 28.61
CA ASP A 315 11.94 12.98 29.47
C ASP A 315 13.28 13.16 30.20
N PHE A 316 13.85 14.33 30.13
CA PHE A 316 15.10 14.66 30.81
C PHE A 316 14.93 15.52 32.09
N ASP A 317 13.71 15.76 32.52
CA ASP A 317 13.47 16.53 33.75
C ASP A 317 13.97 15.76 34.98
N ALA A 318 15.08 16.16 35.53
CA ALA A 318 15.73 15.49 36.67
C ALA A 318 14.83 15.36 37.93
N ARG A 319 13.73 16.13 38.01
CA ARG A 319 12.73 16.06 39.07
C ARG A 319 11.83 14.82 38.97
N VAL A 320 11.81 14.16 37.81
CA VAL A 320 10.91 13.04 37.55
C VAL A 320 11.65 11.70 37.69
N PRO A 321 11.12 10.72 38.43
CA PRO A 321 11.68 9.37 38.46
C PRO A 321 11.75 8.75 37.05
N GLY A 322 12.88 8.13 36.71
CA GLY A 322 13.09 7.56 35.38
C GLY A 322 13.51 8.60 34.31
N ALA A 323 13.79 9.85 34.71
CA ALA A 323 14.31 10.86 33.78
C ALA A 323 15.61 10.40 33.13
N GLY A 324 15.77 10.75 31.84
CA GLY A 324 16.95 10.42 31.05
C GLY A 324 17.03 8.97 30.59
N THR A 325 16.01 8.11 30.88
CA THR A 325 15.93 6.76 30.33
C THR A 325 14.69 6.61 29.41
N PHE A 326 14.92 6.10 28.22
CA PHE A 326 13.83 5.81 27.31
C PHE A 326 12.93 4.64 27.75
N ALA A 327 13.41 3.78 28.62
CA ALA A 327 12.63 2.66 29.18
C ALA A 327 11.37 3.18 29.89
N ALA A 328 11.43 4.34 30.56
CA ALA A 328 10.26 4.96 31.19
C ALA A 328 9.15 5.28 30.17
N THR A 329 9.51 5.79 28.99
CA THR A 329 8.56 6.04 27.91
C THR A 329 7.98 4.74 27.35
N PHE A 330 8.84 3.74 27.09
CA PHE A 330 8.41 2.44 26.59
C PHE A 330 7.36 1.78 27.52
N TYR A 331 7.66 1.73 28.81
CA TYR A 331 6.73 1.15 29.79
C TYR A 331 5.43 1.94 29.93
N ALA A 332 5.50 3.28 29.94
CA ALA A 332 4.33 4.13 30.01
C ALA A 332 3.39 3.91 28.81
N TYR A 333 3.93 3.88 27.62
CA TYR A 333 3.14 3.66 26.39
C TYR A 333 2.55 2.24 26.33
N GLY A 334 3.30 1.25 26.77
CA GLY A 334 2.81 -0.12 26.93
C GLY A 334 1.64 -0.19 27.93
N GLU A 335 1.74 0.48 29.07
CA GLU A 335 0.70 0.54 30.09
C GLU A 335 -0.59 1.21 29.59
N ILE A 336 -0.47 2.31 28.86
CA ILE A 336 -1.61 2.97 28.19
C ILE A 336 -2.35 1.98 27.29
N MET A 337 -1.63 1.25 26.42
CA MET A 337 -2.24 0.29 25.52
C MET A 337 -2.92 -0.88 26.24
N LEU A 338 -2.30 -1.41 27.28
CA LEU A 338 -2.87 -2.49 28.08
C LEU A 338 -4.12 -2.04 28.83
N HIS A 339 -4.12 -0.83 29.41
CA HIS A 339 -5.27 -0.27 30.08
C HIS A 339 -6.43 -0.01 29.12
N GLN A 340 -6.12 0.49 27.91
CA GLN A 340 -7.13 0.65 26.86
C GLN A 340 -7.77 -0.69 26.47
N LYS A 341 -6.97 -1.75 26.24
CA LYS A 341 -7.50 -3.10 25.98
C LYS A 341 -8.47 -3.57 27.05
N LYS A 342 -8.14 -3.33 28.31
CA LYS A 342 -8.99 -3.67 29.46
C LYS A 342 -10.27 -2.83 29.47
N THR A 343 -10.18 -1.52 29.22
CA THR A 343 -11.28 -0.57 29.27
C THR A 343 -12.28 -0.80 28.13
N TRP A 344 -11.80 -0.92 26.91
CA TRP A 344 -12.65 -1.15 25.72
C TRP A 344 -13.09 -2.61 25.57
N LYS A 345 -12.46 -3.53 26.26
CA LYS A 345 -12.69 -4.98 26.12
C LYS A 345 -12.52 -5.41 24.65
N GLY A 346 -11.41 -5.01 24.04
CA GLY A 346 -11.12 -5.23 22.64
C GLY A 346 -9.68 -4.90 22.24
N PRO A 347 -9.32 -5.17 20.98
CA PRO A 347 -7.99 -4.88 20.47
C PRO A 347 -7.70 -3.38 20.42
N VAL A 348 -6.42 -3.01 20.47
CA VAL A 348 -5.92 -1.64 20.33
C VAL A 348 -4.98 -1.55 19.15
N TYR A 349 -5.25 -0.62 18.26
CA TYR A 349 -4.45 -0.29 17.09
C TYR A 349 -3.66 0.99 17.32
N SER A 350 -2.55 1.15 16.65
CA SER A 350 -1.73 2.35 16.74
C SER A 350 -1.14 2.74 15.40
N GLU A 351 -0.56 3.92 15.32
CA GLU A 351 0.23 4.35 14.17
C GLU A 351 1.53 3.53 14.08
N GLY A 352 1.90 3.11 12.87
CA GLY A 352 3.01 2.18 12.71
C GLY A 352 4.36 2.86 12.62
N ASN A 353 5.40 2.15 12.98
CA ASN A 353 6.80 2.09 12.52
C ASN A 353 7.65 1.20 13.45
N ASN A 354 7.37 1.19 14.76
CA ASN A 354 8.23 0.52 15.74
C ASN A 354 7.56 -0.75 16.30
N HIS A 355 7.06 -1.58 15.40
CA HIS A 355 6.23 -2.75 15.70
C HIS A 355 6.91 -3.73 16.64
N TRP A 356 8.20 -3.96 16.50
CA TRP A 356 8.91 -4.95 17.30
C TRP A 356 8.84 -4.63 18.80
N TYR A 357 8.97 -3.33 19.17
CA TYR A 357 8.92 -2.93 20.59
C TYR A 357 7.53 -3.11 21.20
N TYR A 358 6.48 -2.88 20.42
CA TYR A 358 5.09 -2.82 20.90
C TYR A 358 4.23 -3.99 20.45
N CYS A 359 4.81 -4.98 19.77
CA CYS A 359 4.16 -6.22 19.39
C CYS A 359 3.58 -6.94 20.62
N GLY A 360 2.29 -7.30 20.60
CA GLY A 360 1.55 -7.85 21.75
C GLY A 360 0.92 -6.78 22.65
N LEU A 361 1.51 -5.60 22.74
CA LEU A 361 0.89 -4.42 23.38
C LEU A 361 -0.14 -3.78 22.45
N THR A 362 0.17 -3.65 21.14
CA THR A 362 -0.81 -3.35 20.10
C THR A 362 -1.30 -4.62 19.42
N ASP A 363 -2.44 -4.54 18.73
CA ASP A 363 -3.02 -5.62 17.94
C ASP A 363 -2.88 -5.37 16.43
N GLY A 364 -2.49 -4.18 16.02
CA GLY A 364 -2.21 -3.82 14.65
C GLY A 364 -1.68 -2.39 14.51
N ASN A 365 -1.01 -2.14 13.39
CA ASN A 365 -0.40 -0.87 13.04
C ASN A 365 -0.53 -0.63 11.54
N TYR A 366 -0.26 0.57 11.09
CA TYR A 366 -0.28 0.92 9.68
C TYR A 366 0.83 0.27 8.84
N GLY A 367 1.91 -0.19 9.44
CA GLY A 367 3.06 -0.69 8.72
C GLY A 367 3.80 0.39 7.91
N GLN A 368 3.77 1.64 8.34
CA GLN A 368 4.38 2.77 7.66
C GLN A 368 5.88 2.61 7.41
N ASP A 369 6.58 1.94 8.30
CA ASP A 369 8.00 1.64 8.18
C ASP A 369 8.33 0.65 7.06
N GLN A 370 7.34 -0.05 6.52
CA GLN A 370 7.48 -0.97 5.40
C GLN A 370 7.44 -0.27 4.04
N VAL A 371 6.89 0.93 3.97
CA VAL A 371 6.67 1.67 2.72
C VAL A 371 7.93 1.75 1.86
N ALA A 372 9.04 2.22 2.40
CA ALA A 372 10.31 2.30 1.67
C ALA A 372 10.91 0.92 1.38
N ARG A 373 10.71 -0.04 2.27
CA ARG A 373 11.29 -1.39 2.13
C ARG A 373 10.65 -2.22 1.05
N LEU A 374 9.33 -2.19 0.94
CA LEU A 374 8.61 -2.94 -0.08
C LEU A 374 8.88 -2.43 -1.49
N ALA A 375 9.25 -1.15 -1.63
CA ALA A 375 9.65 -0.56 -2.89
C ALA A 375 11.11 -0.88 -3.25
N GLU A 376 12.02 -0.84 -2.28
CA GLU A 376 13.47 -0.82 -2.48
C GLU A 376 14.20 -2.06 -1.93
N ASN A 377 13.63 -2.72 -0.92
CA ASN A 377 14.27 -3.84 -0.24
C ASN A 377 13.52 -5.16 -0.44
N PRO A 378 14.25 -6.27 -0.39
CA PRO A 378 13.66 -7.60 -0.40
C PRO A 378 12.77 -7.87 0.83
N TRP A 379 11.80 -8.73 0.68
CA TRP A 379 10.90 -9.16 1.74
C TRP A 379 11.58 -10.24 2.61
N LEU A 380 12.11 -9.82 3.74
CA LEU A 380 12.69 -10.74 4.73
C LEU A 380 11.61 -11.16 5.75
N VAL A 381 10.71 -12.01 5.28
CA VAL A 381 9.50 -12.44 5.99
C VAL A 381 9.79 -13.22 7.25
N ASP A 382 10.89 -13.99 7.28
CA ASP A 382 11.21 -14.86 8.42
C ASP A 382 11.34 -14.08 9.74
N PHE A 383 11.90 -12.89 9.71
CA PHE A 383 11.95 -12.05 10.89
C PHE A 383 10.54 -11.65 11.36
N ASP A 384 9.73 -11.14 10.45
CA ASP A 384 8.40 -10.59 10.77
C ASP A 384 7.45 -11.69 11.26
N LEU A 385 7.43 -12.84 10.58
CA LEU A 385 6.48 -13.90 10.86
C LEU A 385 6.89 -14.79 12.05
N ARG A 386 8.20 -15.04 12.24
CA ARG A 386 8.70 -15.87 13.34
C ARG A 386 8.96 -15.12 14.64
N LYS A 387 9.30 -13.84 14.54
CA LYS A 387 9.72 -13.02 15.69
C LYS A 387 8.68 -12.02 16.13
N LEU A 388 7.93 -11.42 15.18
CA LEU A 388 6.78 -10.61 15.48
C LEU A 388 5.53 -11.48 15.60
N HIS A 389 4.64 -11.05 16.47
CA HIS A 389 3.36 -11.71 16.61
C HIS A 389 2.53 -11.49 15.32
N PRO A 390 1.94 -12.54 14.68
CA PRO A 390 1.33 -12.42 13.36
C PRO A 390 0.17 -11.44 13.28
N LEU A 391 -0.43 -11.09 14.40
CA LEU A 391 -1.54 -10.13 14.46
C LEU A 391 -1.14 -8.71 14.81
N CYS A 392 0.12 -8.43 15.09
CA CYS A 392 0.48 -7.09 15.55
C CYS A 392 0.63 -6.07 14.45
N CYS A 393 0.73 -6.46 13.20
CA CYS A 393 1.00 -5.54 12.09
C CYS A 393 -0.02 -5.68 10.98
N ASN A 394 -0.51 -4.55 10.50
CA ASN A 394 -1.21 -4.43 9.22
C ASN A 394 -0.41 -3.49 8.32
N PHE A 395 -0.46 -3.72 7.02
CA PHE A 395 0.22 -2.88 6.06
C PHE A 395 -0.66 -1.73 5.59
N GLY A 396 -0.14 -0.51 5.76
CA GLY A 396 -0.73 0.69 5.23
C GLY A 396 -2.04 1.11 5.91
N MET A 397 -2.52 2.30 5.58
CA MET A 397 -3.81 2.85 6.00
C MET A 397 -4.94 2.50 5.01
N GLY A 398 -4.79 1.50 4.17
CA GLY A 398 -5.65 1.23 3.03
C GLY A 398 -5.40 2.16 1.84
N ASN A 399 -4.48 3.09 1.99
CA ASN A 399 -3.99 3.87 0.88
C ASN A 399 -2.74 3.18 0.32
N PRO A 400 -2.79 2.65 -0.91
CA PRO A 400 -1.62 2.00 -1.52
C PRO A 400 -0.37 2.87 -1.54
N GLU A 401 -0.52 4.20 -1.54
CA GLU A 401 0.61 5.13 -1.50
C GLU A 401 1.42 5.04 -0.22
N MET A 402 0.78 4.79 0.92
CA MET A 402 1.49 4.61 2.19
C MET A 402 2.32 3.33 2.19
N PHE A 403 1.91 2.33 1.41
CA PHE A 403 2.59 1.05 1.30
C PHE A 403 3.76 1.07 0.31
N TYR A 404 3.67 1.85 -0.78
CA TYR A 404 4.66 1.89 -1.87
C TYR A 404 5.54 3.13 -1.88
N GLY A 405 5.36 4.03 -0.94
CA GLY A 405 6.02 5.33 -0.97
C GLY A 405 5.34 6.32 -1.92
N ARG A 406 5.42 7.57 -1.56
CA ARG A 406 4.69 8.68 -2.18
C ARG A 406 5.17 9.04 -3.60
N ARG A 407 6.27 8.47 -4.07
CA ARG A 407 6.96 8.92 -5.29
C ARG A 407 6.52 8.25 -6.59
N SER A 408 5.76 7.17 -6.56
CA SER A 408 5.60 6.32 -7.75
C SER A 408 4.17 6.02 -8.17
N ALA A 409 3.20 6.79 -7.71
CA ALA A 409 1.80 6.51 -7.94
C ALA A 409 1.22 7.15 -9.21
N PRO A 410 1.23 6.47 -10.35
CA PRO A 410 0.35 6.84 -11.44
C PRO A 410 -1.07 6.36 -11.11
N ARG A 411 -2.05 7.24 -11.24
CA ARG A 411 -3.40 7.05 -10.68
C ARG A 411 -4.43 6.60 -11.71
N THR A 412 -4.06 5.78 -12.67
CA THR A 412 -5.02 5.10 -13.53
C THR A 412 -5.67 3.93 -12.79
N ALA A 413 -6.84 3.48 -13.21
CA ALA A 413 -7.53 2.34 -12.63
C ALA A 413 -6.64 1.07 -12.65
N GLU A 414 -5.87 0.85 -13.73
CA GLU A 414 -4.94 -0.27 -13.89
C GLU A 414 -3.82 -0.24 -12.85
N ASN A 415 -3.26 0.93 -12.55
CA ASN A 415 -2.22 1.07 -11.56
C ASN A 415 -2.74 0.88 -10.14
N ARG A 416 -3.99 1.27 -9.87
CA ARG A 416 -4.66 1.04 -8.60
C ARG A 416 -4.88 -0.44 -8.34
N ASP A 417 -5.27 -1.20 -9.37
CA ASP A 417 -5.42 -2.64 -9.29
C ASP A 417 -4.09 -3.36 -9.04
N ALA A 418 -3.03 -2.97 -9.73
CA ALA A 418 -1.69 -3.50 -9.52
C ALA A 418 -1.17 -3.24 -8.09
N TRP A 419 -1.47 -2.07 -7.53
CA TRP A 419 -1.14 -1.76 -6.15
C TRP A 419 -1.89 -2.61 -5.15
N LEU A 420 -3.20 -2.75 -5.36
CA LEU A 420 -4.03 -3.57 -4.49
C LEU A 420 -3.54 -5.02 -4.53
N ASP A 421 -3.21 -5.55 -5.71
CA ASP A 421 -2.67 -6.90 -5.85
C ASP A 421 -1.38 -7.08 -5.05
N ARG A 422 -0.46 -6.12 -5.16
CA ARG A 422 0.80 -6.17 -4.41
C ARG A 422 0.59 -6.01 -2.90
N PHE A 423 -0.35 -5.17 -2.48
CA PHE A 423 -0.75 -5.05 -1.08
C PHE A 423 -1.29 -6.38 -0.53
N LEU A 424 -2.18 -7.06 -1.27
CA LEU A 424 -2.70 -8.37 -0.89
C LEU A 424 -1.61 -9.42 -0.80
N ALA A 425 -0.74 -9.48 -1.81
CA ALA A 425 0.39 -10.40 -1.85
C ALA A 425 1.34 -10.20 -0.66
N ALA A 426 1.71 -8.96 -0.35
CA ALA A 426 2.58 -8.66 0.78
C ALA A 426 1.92 -8.98 2.12
N THR A 427 0.64 -8.67 2.30
CA THR A 427 -0.12 -9.04 3.51
C THR A 427 -0.08 -10.55 3.74
N LEU A 428 -0.28 -11.35 2.70
CA LEU A 428 -0.22 -12.81 2.77
C LEU A 428 1.20 -13.34 3.01
N ALA A 429 2.22 -12.72 2.36
CA ALA A 429 3.61 -13.14 2.53
C ALA A 429 4.12 -12.94 3.96
N PHE A 430 3.78 -11.80 4.57
CA PHE A 430 4.20 -11.47 5.94
C PHE A 430 3.28 -12.07 7.02
N GLY A 431 2.18 -12.72 6.64
CA GLY A 431 1.25 -13.37 7.58
C GLY A 431 0.45 -12.37 8.43
N HIS A 432 0.20 -11.19 7.90
CA HIS A 432 -0.52 -10.13 8.59
C HIS A 432 -2.03 -10.19 8.34
N THR A 433 -2.81 -9.51 9.17
CA THR A 433 -4.24 -9.31 8.93
C THR A 433 -4.46 -8.27 7.85
N GLY A 434 -5.62 -8.33 7.17
CA GLY A 434 -5.95 -7.43 6.08
C GLY A 434 -6.32 -6.03 6.55
N PHE A 435 -6.11 -5.05 5.68
CA PHE A 435 -6.63 -3.70 5.81
C PHE A 435 -7.75 -3.46 4.80
N PHE A 436 -8.85 -2.80 5.22
CA PHE A 436 -10.01 -2.56 4.39
C PHE A 436 -9.80 -1.35 3.48
N VAL A 437 -9.61 -1.59 2.19
CA VAL A 437 -9.29 -0.55 1.19
C VAL A 437 -10.57 0.03 0.61
N MET A 438 -10.91 1.25 0.99
CA MET A 438 -12.12 1.96 0.52
C MET A 438 -11.87 2.77 -0.76
N GLU A 439 -10.63 3.10 -1.03
CA GLU A 439 -10.18 3.84 -2.21
C GLU A 439 -10.39 3.00 -3.48
N GLY A 440 -11.13 3.55 -4.44
CA GLY A 440 -11.58 2.81 -5.63
C GLY A 440 -12.99 2.21 -5.51
N GLY A 441 -13.70 2.49 -4.39
CA GLY A 441 -15.10 2.14 -4.19
C GLY A 441 -15.35 0.66 -3.91
N MET A 442 -16.58 0.21 -4.15
CA MET A 442 -17.03 -1.15 -3.83
C MET A 442 -16.17 -2.28 -4.41
N PRO A 443 -15.64 -2.21 -5.65
CA PRO A 443 -14.77 -3.27 -6.16
C PRO A 443 -13.47 -3.44 -5.35
N SER A 444 -12.84 -2.34 -4.92
CA SER A 444 -11.64 -2.40 -4.07
C SER A 444 -11.95 -2.87 -2.65
N MET A 445 -13.06 -2.43 -2.08
CA MET A 445 -13.56 -2.91 -0.78
C MET A 445 -13.78 -4.43 -0.82
N ALA A 446 -14.50 -4.92 -1.83
CA ALA A 446 -14.78 -6.33 -2.01
C ALA A 446 -13.50 -7.16 -2.14
N ARG A 447 -12.55 -6.70 -2.97
CA ARG A 447 -11.28 -7.40 -3.17
C ARG A 447 -10.44 -7.43 -1.91
N SER A 448 -10.24 -6.29 -1.23
CA SER A 448 -9.45 -6.23 0.01
C SER A 448 -10.06 -7.03 1.16
N TYR A 449 -11.38 -7.18 1.16
CA TYR A 449 -12.07 -7.99 2.15
C TYR A 449 -12.09 -9.48 1.76
N PHE A 450 -12.74 -9.83 0.65
CA PHE A 450 -13.02 -11.23 0.31
C PHE A 450 -11.79 -12.02 -0.14
N ALA A 451 -10.76 -11.35 -0.69
CA ALA A 451 -9.51 -12.02 -1.02
C ALA A 451 -8.64 -12.34 0.20
N LEU A 452 -8.85 -11.69 1.35
CA LEU A 452 -7.99 -11.86 2.52
C LEU A 452 -8.68 -12.50 3.72
N GLN A 453 -9.93 -12.09 4.03
CA GLN A 453 -10.53 -12.31 5.35
C GLN A 453 -10.54 -13.78 5.79
N GLN A 454 -10.98 -14.73 4.96
CA GLN A 454 -10.98 -16.16 5.31
C GLN A 454 -9.56 -16.76 5.38
N ILE A 455 -8.61 -16.22 4.60
CA ILE A 455 -7.23 -16.70 4.59
C ILE A 455 -6.52 -16.27 5.86
N HIS A 456 -6.53 -14.96 6.17
CA HIS A 456 -5.83 -14.48 7.36
C HIS A 456 -6.49 -14.95 8.67
N ALA A 457 -7.82 -15.10 8.70
CA ALA A 457 -8.51 -15.68 9.84
C ALA A 457 -8.05 -17.13 10.13
N ARG A 458 -7.56 -17.84 9.11
CA ARG A 458 -7.03 -19.18 9.23
C ARG A 458 -5.62 -19.20 9.83
N TYR A 459 -4.71 -18.37 9.31
CA TYR A 459 -3.33 -18.39 9.75
C TYR A 459 -3.02 -17.47 10.93
N ALA A 460 -3.84 -16.44 11.19
CA ALA A 460 -3.48 -15.39 12.13
C ALA A 460 -3.24 -15.84 13.57
N GLN A 461 -3.77 -17.00 13.97
CA GLN A 461 -3.54 -17.60 15.28
C GLN A 461 -2.62 -18.84 15.21
N GLN A 462 -2.00 -19.07 14.05
CA GLN A 462 -1.10 -20.21 13.85
C GLN A 462 0.36 -19.77 13.84
N THR A 463 1.23 -20.60 14.39
CA THR A 463 2.67 -20.38 14.31
C THR A 463 3.20 -20.78 12.93
N ALA A 464 4.00 -19.93 12.30
CA ALA A 464 4.76 -20.30 11.13
C ALA A 464 5.86 -21.30 11.51
N VAL A 465 5.84 -22.49 10.92
CA VAL A 465 6.80 -23.58 11.23
C VAL A 465 7.90 -23.70 10.18
N ALA A 466 7.68 -23.17 8.96
CA ALA A 466 8.72 -23.09 7.94
C ALA A 466 8.45 -21.89 7.01
N ILE A 467 9.53 -21.17 6.68
CA ILE A 467 9.56 -20.13 5.67
C ILE A 467 10.65 -20.47 4.68
N ARG A 468 10.34 -20.44 3.39
CA ARG A 468 11.26 -20.77 2.31
C ARG A 468 11.17 -19.77 1.18
N TYR A 469 12.27 -19.63 0.46
CA TYR A 469 12.42 -18.71 -0.67
C TYR A 469 12.79 -19.48 -1.93
N ALA A 470 12.17 -19.13 -3.07
CA ALA A 470 12.47 -19.78 -4.33
C ALA A 470 13.53 -19.02 -5.14
N ASP A 471 14.43 -19.78 -5.79
CA ASP A 471 15.34 -19.24 -6.81
C ASP A 471 14.64 -19.11 -8.19
N ALA A 472 15.39 -18.70 -9.20
CA ALA A 472 14.89 -18.54 -10.58
C ALA A 472 14.41 -19.86 -11.22
N GLN A 473 14.84 -20.99 -10.69
CA GLN A 473 14.42 -22.34 -11.11
C GLN A 473 13.29 -22.92 -10.26
N GLY A 474 12.78 -22.15 -9.30
CA GLY A 474 11.71 -22.57 -8.39
C GLY A 474 12.19 -23.50 -7.25
N ARG A 475 13.50 -23.70 -7.06
CA ARG A 475 14.03 -24.50 -5.95
C ARG A 475 13.89 -23.71 -4.65
N LEU A 476 13.42 -24.38 -3.60
CA LEU A 476 13.14 -23.77 -2.30
C LEU A 476 14.33 -23.89 -1.35
N PHE A 477 14.70 -22.78 -0.74
CA PHE A 477 15.74 -22.65 0.26
C PHE A 477 15.14 -22.19 1.59
N ASP A 478 15.65 -22.70 2.71
CA ASP A 478 15.36 -22.11 4.02
C ASP A 478 15.96 -20.69 4.12
N THR A 479 15.59 -19.95 5.16
CA THR A 479 16.04 -18.57 5.32
C THR A 479 17.54 -18.42 5.38
N SER A 480 18.25 -19.36 6.06
CA SER A 480 19.70 -19.32 6.16
C SER A 480 20.37 -19.43 4.79
N ALA A 481 20.01 -20.44 4.01
CA ALA A 481 20.54 -20.65 2.68
C ALA A 481 20.10 -19.55 1.69
N ALA A 482 18.87 -19.05 1.83
CA ALA A 482 18.35 -18.00 0.99
C ALA A 482 19.06 -16.64 1.23
N VAL A 483 19.34 -16.31 2.49
CA VAL A 483 20.11 -15.11 2.84
C VAL A 483 21.57 -15.26 2.43
N ALA A 484 22.18 -16.42 2.67
CA ALA A 484 23.56 -16.70 2.27
C ALA A 484 23.80 -16.53 0.76
N ARG A 485 22.82 -16.91 -0.06
CA ARG A 485 22.86 -16.92 -1.53
C ARG A 485 22.14 -15.76 -2.20
N ASP A 486 21.61 -14.79 -1.43
CA ASP A 486 20.77 -13.68 -1.90
C ASP A 486 19.45 -14.09 -2.63
N VAL A 487 19.03 -15.35 -2.51
CA VAL A 487 17.81 -15.88 -3.12
C VAL A 487 16.57 -15.15 -2.61
N PHE A 488 16.54 -14.77 -1.33
CA PHE A 488 15.41 -14.05 -0.71
C PHE A 488 15.05 -12.74 -1.43
N ARG A 489 16.01 -12.14 -2.19
CA ARG A 489 15.78 -10.91 -2.96
C ARG A 489 14.78 -11.07 -4.12
N ARG A 490 14.44 -12.29 -4.48
CA ARG A 490 13.42 -12.56 -5.51
C ARG A 490 11.99 -12.39 -4.98
N ASN A 491 11.80 -12.32 -3.67
CA ASN A 491 10.48 -12.16 -3.04
C ASN A 491 9.48 -13.28 -3.42
N GLN A 492 9.95 -14.47 -3.75
CA GLN A 492 9.14 -15.67 -4.02
C GLN A 492 9.17 -16.55 -2.77
N ILE A 493 8.07 -16.55 -2.01
CA ILE A 493 8.02 -16.96 -0.61
C ILE A 493 6.98 -18.05 -0.38
N VAL A 494 7.33 -19.06 0.40
CA VAL A 494 6.41 -20.08 0.92
C VAL A 494 6.45 -20.06 2.43
N THR A 495 5.29 -19.86 3.05
CA THR A 495 5.12 -19.97 4.49
C THR A 495 4.24 -21.17 4.81
N ARG A 496 4.73 -22.06 5.69
CA ARG A 496 3.95 -23.18 6.22
C ARG A 496 3.62 -22.93 7.68
N TYR A 497 2.34 -23.07 8.00
CA TYR A 497 1.81 -22.92 9.36
C TYR A 497 1.67 -24.24 10.09
N ALA A 498 1.48 -24.19 11.41
CA ALA A 498 1.46 -25.37 12.28
C ALA A 498 0.30 -26.33 11.97
N ASP A 499 -0.82 -25.84 11.45
CA ASP A 499 -1.96 -26.65 11.01
C ASP A 499 -1.78 -27.26 9.61
N GLY A 500 -0.63 -27.05 8.99
CA GLY A 500 -0.28 -27.55 7.66
C GLY A 500 -0.67 -26.63 6.51
N LEU A 501 -1.33 -25.49 6.76
CA LEU A 501 -1.62 -24.49 5.73
C LEU A 501 -0.31 -23.99 5.12
N GLU A 502 -0.24 -23.91 3.79
CA GLU A 502 0.87 -23.30 3.06
C GLU A 502 0.39 -22.14 2.21
N VAL A 503 1.11 -21.02 2.30
CA VAL A 503 0.84 -19.81 1.52
C VAL A 503 2.03 -19.52 0.64
N PHE A 504 1.84 -19.54 -0.68
CA PHE A 504 2.82 -19.23 -1.71
C PHE A 504 2.56 -17.82 -2.23
N VAL A 505 3.57 -16.98 -2.28
CA VAL A 505 3.44 -15.59 -2.75
C VAL A 505 4.56 -15.25 -3.71
N ASN A 506 4.20 -14.77 -4.89
CA ASN A 506 5.14 -14.24 -5.87
C ASN A 506 5.25 -12.70 -5.75
N GLY A 507 6.16 -12.23 -4.93
CA GLY A 507 6.47 -10.80 -4.80
C GLY A 507 7.47 -10.27 -5.82
N HIS A 508 7.94 -11.08 -6.78
CA HIS A 508 8.84 -10.64 -7.85
C HIS A 508 8.15 -9.61 -8.75
N ALA A 509 8.92 -8.64 -9.25
CA ALA A 509 8.35 -7.51 -9.99
C ALA A 509 7.84 -7.87 -11.39
N THR A 510 8.45 -8.86 -12.04
CA THR A 510 8.22 -9.19 -13.46
C THR A 510 8.01 -10.67 -13.72
N ASP A 511 8.70 -11.55 -13.00
CA ASP A 511 8.74 -12.97 -13.34
C ASP A 511 7.49 -13.70 -12.80
N ASN A 512 6.92 -14.56 -13.61
CA ASN A 512 5.96 -15.56 -13.15
C ASN A 512 6.67 -16.63 -12.33
N TRP A 513 5.94 -17.22 -11.40
CA TRP A 513 6.42 -18.35 -10.60
C TRP A 513 5.51 -19.56 -10.75
N MET A 514 6.07 -20.68 -11.20
CA MET A 514 5.35 -21.96 -11.29
C MET A 514 5.43 -22.68 -9.95
N VAL A 515 4.27 -22.95 -9.37
CA VAL A 515 4.11 -23.76 -8.16
C VAL A 515 3.19 -24.93 -8.50
N ASP A 516 3.73 -26.13 -8.49
CA ASP A 516 3.04 -27.32 -9.06
C ASP A 516 2.61 -27.00 -10.52
N GLN A 517 1.30 -27.04 -10.79
CA GLN A 517 0.72 -26.68 -12.10
C GLN A 517 0.16 -25.26 -12.16
N HIS A 518 0.34 -24.47 -11.11
CA HIS A 518 -0.21 -23.12 -10.97
C HIS A 518 0.80 -22.05 -11.36
N CYS A 519 0.42 -21.15 -12.26
CA CYS A 519 1.24 -20.01 -12.65
C CYS A 519 0.88 -18.78 -11.84
N LEU A 520 1.74 -18.38 -10.92
CA LEU A 520 1.61 -17.17 -10.09
C LEU A 520 2.24 -15.98 -10.84
N PRO A 521 1.47 -15.01 -11.31
CA PRO A 521 2.02 -13.78 -11.88
C PRO A 521 2.70 -12.92 -10.82
N PRO A 522 3.37 -11.82 -11.17
CA PRO A 522 3.80 -10.81 -10.22
C PRO A 522 2.65 -10.40 -9.29
N ALA A 523 2.90 -10.39 -7.97
CA ALA A 523 1.89 -10.24 -6.94
C ALA A 523 0.77 -11.30 -6.93
N GLY A 524 0.97 -12.44 -7.59
CA GLY A 524 0.11 -13.61 -7.49
C GLY A 524 0.37 -14.42 -6.22
N TRP A 525 -0.61 -15.19 -5.80
CA TRP A 525 -0.52 -16.03 -4.60
C TRP A 525 -1.38 -17.28 -4.72
N TYR A 526 -1.02 -18.29 -3.94
CA TYR A 526 -1.72 -19.58 -3.89
C TYR A 526 -1.71 -20.13 -2.46
N VAL A 527 -2.84 -20.62 -2.00
CA VAL A 527 -3.01 -21.22 -0.67
C VAL A 527 -3.30 -22.70 -0.82
N ARG A 528 -2.47 -23.53 -0.21
CA ARG A 528 -2.68 -24.98 -0.11
C ARG A 528 -3.18 -25.30 1.30
N ASP A 529 -4.43 -25.68 1.42
CA ASP A 529 -5.06 -26.12 2.67
C ASP A 529 -5.25 -27.64 2.68
N PRO A 530 -4.46 -28.39 3.47
CA PRO A 530 -4.59 -29.85 3.53
C PRO A 530 -5.92 -30.32 4.13
N SER A 531 -6.64 -29.43 4.85
CA SER A 531 -7.98 -29.76 5.37
C SER A 531 -9.08 -29.72 4.31
N GLY A 532 -8.79 -29.16 3.12
CA GLY A 532 -9.76 -28.97 2.05
C GLY A 532 -10.88 -27.96 2.35
N LYS A 533 -10.82 -27.24 3.48
CA LYS A 533 -11.84 -26.25 3.89
C LYS A 533 -11.69 -24.90 3.20
N LEU A 534 -10.50 -24.60 2.67
CA LEU A 534 -10.19 -23.36 2.00
C LEU A 534 -9.48 -23.64 0.68
N THR A 535 -10.01 -23.07 -0.40
CA THR A 535 -9.34 -23.00 -1.71
C THR A 535 -9.18 -21.53 -2.07
N ALA A 536 -7.95 -21.07 -2.25
CA ALA A 536 -7.74 -19.65 -2.47
C ALA A 536 -6.49 -19.38 -3.33
N TRP A 537 -6.63 -18.45 -4.30
CA TRP A 537 -5.53 -18.11 -5.19
C TRP A 537 -5.77 -16.85 -6.02
N SER A 538 -4.67 -16.27 -6.54
CA SER A 538 -4.60 -15.27 -7.60
C SER A 538 -3.59 -15.77 -8.63
N LEU A 539 -4.08 -16.32 -9.73
CA LEU A 539 -3.29 -17.07 -10.72
C LEU A 539 -3.51 -16.55 -12.15
N LEU A 540 -2.65 -16.99 -13.06
CA LEU A 540 -2.95 -16.93 -14.50
C LEU A 540 -3.75 -18.18 -14.90
N ILE A 541 -4.96 -17.95 -15.42
CA ILE A 541 -5.82 -18.94 -16.03
C ILE A 541 -5.91 -18.61 -17.53
N ASP A 542 -5.43 -19.51 -18.37
CA ASP A 542 -5.35 -19.28 -19.82
C ASP A 542 -4.67 -17.96 -20.17
N GLY A 543 -3.55 -17.66 -19.47
CA GLY A 543 -2.77 -16.44 -19.67
C GLY A 543 -3.39 -15.16 -19.10
N HIS A 544 -4.54 -15.23 -18.45
CA HIS A 544 -5.24 -14.10 -17.86
C HIS A 544 -5.33 -14.23 -16.33
N ARG A 545 -5.09 -13.14 -15.60
CA ARG A 545 -5.17 -13.14 -14.15
C ARG A 545 -6.60 -13.29 -13.69
N ALA A 546 -6.83 -14.14 -12.70
CA ALA A 546 -8.10 -14.30 -12.02
C ALA A 546 -7.89 -14.58 -10.53
N ASP A 547 -8.87 -14.24 -9.69
CA ASP A 547 -8.82 -14.43 -8.25
C ASP A 547 -9.97 -15.29 -7.76
N TYR A 548 -9.68 -16.17 -6.81
CA TYR A 548 -10.66 -17.09 -6.26
C TYR A 548 -10.39 -17.37 -4.79
N VAL A 549 -11.44 -17.30 -3.97
CA VAL A 549 -11.43 -17.73 -2.56
C VAL A 549 -12.73 -18.45 -2.26
N ALA A 550 -12.67 -19.70 -1.86
CA ALA A 550 -13.81 -20.49 -1.42
C ALA A 550 -13.53 -21.10 -0.05
N GLY A 551 -14.33 -20.72 0.93
CA GLY A 551 -14.27 -21.19 2.29
C GLY A 551 -15.67 -21.46 2.86
N PRO A 552 -15.78 -21.63 4.18
CA PRO A 552 -17.07 -21.97 4.80
C PRO A 552 -18.09 -20.82 4.77
N ASP A 553 -17.64 -19.55 4.80
CA ASP A 553 -18.54 -18.40 4.92
C ASP A 553 -18.96 -17.84 3.57
N TYR A 554 -18.08 -17.94 2.55
CA TYR A 554 -18.36 -17.40 1.22
C TYR A 554 -17.47 -18.01 0.14
N ILE A 555 -17.90 -17.79 -1.11
CA ILE A 555 -17.11 -17.99 -2.33
C ILE A 555 -16.95 -16.62 -2.99
N TYR A 556 -15.72 -16.15 -3.15
CA TYR A 556 -15.37 -14.96 -3.90
C TYR A 556 -14.71 -15.36 -5.22
N ALA A 557 -15.09 -14.73 -6.32
CA ALA A 557 -14.51 -14.93 -7.64
C ALA A 557 -14.37 -13.59 -8.37
N ASP A 558 -13.24 -13.39 -9.05
CA ASP A 558 -12.98 -12.24 -9.90
C ASP A 558 -12.34 -12.68 -11.21
N GLY A 559 -13.11 -12.60 -12.29
CA GLY A 559 -12.64 -12.92 -13.65
C GLY A 559 -11.83 -11.79 -14.29
N ARG A 560 -11.65 -10.65 -13.61
CA ARG A 560 -10.85 -9.52 -14.09
C ARG A 560 -11.21 -9.03 -15.50
N GLY A 561 -12.51 -9.00 -15.82
CA GLY A 561 -13.02 -8.55 -17.12
C GLY A 561 -13.07 -9.65 -18.19
N ARG A 562 -12.73 -10.91 -17.86
CA ARG A 562 -12.85 -12.06 -18.75
C ARG A 562 -13.65 -13.16 -18.08
N LEU A 563 -14.57 -13.78 -18.82
CA LEU A 563 -15.31 -14.94 -18.30
C LEU A 563 -14.32 -16.04 -17.90
N THR A 564 -14.24 -16.26 -16.59
CA THR A 564 -13.40 -17.30 -15.98
C THR A 564 -14.28 -18.30 -15.25
N ARG A 565 -13.98 -19.59 -15.41
CA ARG A 565 -14.61 -20.68 -14.70
C ARG A 565 -13.70 -21.13 -13.56
N PHE A 566 -14.26 -21.09 -12.37
CA PHE A 566 -13.62 -21.48 -11.11
C PHE A 566 -14.18 -22.83 -10.65
N PRO A 567 -13.58 -23.49 -9.66
CA PRO A 567 -14.08 -24.79 -9.16
C PRO A 567 -15.55 -24.78 -8.74
N ARG A 568 -16.02 -23.69 -8.13
CA ARG A 568 -17.40 -23.55 -7.66
C ARG A 568 -18.06 -22.22 -8.07
N ALA A 569 -17.56 -21.56 -9.10
CA ALA A 569 -18.13 -20.32 -9.61
C ALA A 569 -17.78 -20.10 -11.08
N ALA A 570 -18.47 -19.16 -11.75
CA ALA A 570 -18.01 -18.56 -13.00
C ALA A 570 -18.49 -17.11 -13.05
N CYS A 571 -17.57 -16.20 -13.43
CA CYS A 571 -17.91 -14.80 -13.62
C CYS A 571 -16.92 -14.13 -14.59
N ASP A 572 -17.32 -12.99 -15.13
CA ASP A 572 -16.50 -12.11 -15.99
C ASP A 572 -15.98 -10.86 -15.26
N GLY A 573 -16.49 -10.60 -14.07
CA GLY A 573 -16.09 -9.52 -13.17
C GLY A 573 -15.93 -10.05 -11.75
N GLN A 574 -16.32 -9.26 -10.76
CA GLN A 574 -16.28 -9.64 -9.35
C GLN A 574 -17.64 -10.10 -8.85
N MET A 575 -17.65 -11.18 -8.08
CA MET A 575 -18.83 -11.64 -7.34
C MET A 575 -18.45 -12.30 -6.02
N VAL A 576 -19.38 -12.28 -5.07
CA VAL A 576 -19.34 -13.14 -3.89
C VAL A 576 -20.65 -13.91 -3.76
N ALA A 577 -20.53 -15.16 -3.35
CA ALA A 577 -21.67 -15.97 -2.92
C ALA A 577 -21.55 -16.19 -1.39
N LEU A 578 -22.39 -15.51 -0.62
CA LEU A 578 -22.46 -15.62 0.84
C LEU A 578 -23.25 -16.88 1.22
N ILE A 579 -22.72 -17.68 2.13
CA ILE A 579 -23.33 -18.93 2.56
C ILE A 579 -24.09 -18.68 3.87
N HIS A 580 -25.42 -18.59 3.79
CA HIS A 580 -26.31 -18.35 4.94
C HIS A 580 -26.78 -19.65 5.62
N GLY A 581 -26.03 -20.75 5.47
CA GLY A 581 -26.34 -22.07 5.94
C GLY A 581 -26.76 -23.02 4.80
N PRO A 582 -27.26 -24.22 5.10
CA PRO A 582 -27.51 -25.25 4.08
C PRO A 582 -28.65 -24.94 3.08
N GLY A 583 -29.49 -23.97 3.38
CA GLY A 583 -30.71 -23.66 2.61
C GLY A 583 -30.71 -22.36 1.84
N ALA A 584 -29.68 -21.51 1.96
CA ALA A 584 -29.68 -20.22 1.28
C ALA A 584 -28.28 -19.73 0.94
N ILE A 585 -28.11 -19.19 -0.26
CA ILE A 585 -26.89 -18.55 -0.74
C ILE A 585 -27.27 -17.21 -1.37
N GLU A 586 -26.59 -16.13 -0.97
CA GLU A 586 -26.80 -14.82 -1.58
C GLU A 586 -25.63 -14.48 -2.51
N VAL A 587 -25.90 -14.35 -3.81
CA VAL A 587 -24.93 -13.95 -4.83
C VAL A 587 -24.97 -12.44 -5.01
N ILE A 588 -23.82 -11.78 -4.84
CA ILE A 588 -23.67 -10.32 -4.92
C ILE A 588 -22.61 -9.99 -5.97
N PRO A 589 -22.99 -9.36 -7.10
CA PRO A 589 -22.02 -8.83 -8.06
C PRO A 589 -21.42 -7.51 -7.60
N PHE A 590 -20.16 -7.27 -7.98
CA PHE A 590 -19.49 -5.98 -7.80
C PHE A 590 -19.05 -5.42 -9.16
N GLY A 591 -19.30 -4.15 -9.40
CA GLY A 591 -18.96 -3.52 -10.67
C GLY A 591 -19.80 -4.02 -11.86
N ARG A 592 -19.13 -4.41 -12.95
CA ARG A 592 -19.78 -4.76 -14.23
C ARG A 592 -19.83 -6.28 -14.50
N ALA A 593 -20.01 -7.11 -13.49
CA ALA A 593 -20.17 -8.54 -13.72
C ALA A 593 -21.48 -8.83 -14.46
N THR A 594 -21.41 -9.50 -15.61
CA THR A 594 -22.58 -9.90 -16.43
C THR A 594 -22.87 -11.39 -16.35
N VAL A 595 -21.87 -12.19 -15.99
CA VAL A 595 -22.01 -13.63 -15.74
C VAL A 595 -21.87 -13.89 -14.26
N LEU A 596 -22.90 -14.49 -13.66
CA LEU A 596 -22.96 -14.83 -12.25
C LEU A 596 -23.33 -16.29 -12.10
N ALA A 597 -22.39 -17.14 -11.72
CA ALA A 597 -22.67 -18.56 -11.53
C ALA A 597 -22.02 -19.11 -10.27
N VAL A 598 -22.72 -19.98 -9.56
CA VAL A 598 -22.28 -20.63 -8.33
C VAL A 598 -22.53 -22.15 -8.37
N GLY A 599 -21.62 -22.91 -7.77
CA GLY A 599 -21.72 -24.38 -7.67
C GLY A 599 -22.72 -24.81 -6.61
N LEU A 600 -23.78 -25.46 -7.04
CA LEU A 600 -24.80 -26.07 -6.19
C LEU A 600 -24.89 -27.58 -6.42
N ASP A 601 -23.81 -28.26 -6.75
CA ASP A 601 -23.74 -29.68 -7.06
C ASP A 601 -24.71 -30.09 -8.18
N GLY A 602 -24.87 -29.21 -9.19
CA GLY A 602 -25.76 -29.41 -10.33
C GLY A 602 -27.25 -29.22 -10.03
N ARG A 603 -27.63 -28.77 -8.83
CA ARG A 603 -29.02 -28.52 -8.44
C ARG A 603 -29.51 -27.18 -9.03
N SER A 604 -30.82 -27.16 -9.38
CA SER A 604 -31.53 -25.91 -9.64
C SER A 604 -31.74 -25.12 -8.35
N ALA A 605 -32.09 -23.86 -8.47
CA ALA A 605 -32.55 -23.04 -7.36
C ALA A 605 -33.60 -22.04 -7.84
N THR A 606 -34.50 -21.63 -6.97
CA THR A 606 -35.23 -20.38 -7.13
C THR A 606 -34.34 -19.23 -6.74
N ALA A 607 -34.45 -18.11 -7.43
CA ALA A 607 -33.61 -16.93 -7.22
C ALA A 607 -34.48 -15.69 -7.07
N GLU A 608 -34.40 -15.04 -5.93
CA GLU A 608 -35.05 -13.76 -5.66
C GLU A 608 -34.07 -12.63 -5.87
N ALA A 609 -34.37 -11.72 -6.81
CA ALA A 609 -33.58 -10.52 -7.04
C ALA A 609 -33.92 -9.46 -5.99
N LEU A 610 -32.89 -8.99 -5.27
CA LEU A 610 -33.03 -8.06 -4.16
C LEU A 610 -32.41 -6.68 -4.46
N GLY A 611 -33.10 -5.62 -4.02
CA GLY A 611 -32.62 -4.26 -4.08
C GLY A 611 -31.70 -3.86 -2.92
N GLU A 612 -31.31 -2.61 -2.87
CA GLU A 612 -30.38 -2.06 -1.86
C GLU A 612 -30.87 -2.20 -0.41
N ARG A 613 -32.19 -2.14 -0.19
CA ARG A 613 -32.82 -2.30 1.12
C ARG A 613 -33.31 -3.72 1.39
N ARG A 614 -32.86 -4.69 0.59
CA ARG A 614 -33.32 -6.09 0.59
C ARG A 614 -34.78 -6.27 0.18
N GLU A 615 -35.38 -5.25 -0.47
CA GLU A 615 -36.70 -5.38 -1.07
C GLU A 615 -36.67 -6.39 -2.23
N SER A 616 -37.69 -7.22 -2.34
CA SER A 616 -37.85 -8.12 -3.47
C SER A 616 -38.22 -7.34 -4.72
N LEU A 617 -37.46 -7.50 -5.80
CA LEU A 617 -37.69 -6.82 -7.07
C LEU A 617 -38.40 -7.71 -8.07
N ALA A 618 -37.96 -8.96 -8.18
CA ALA A 618 -38.51 -9.96 -9.10
C ALA A 618 -37.92 -11.35 -8.79
N GLU A 619 -38.53 -12.37 -9.30
CA GLU A 619 -37.89 -13.68 -9.44
C GLU A 619 -36.92 -13.64 -10.63
N ALA A 620 -35.68 -14.09 -10.41
CA ALA A 620 -34.65 -14.12 -11.44
C ALA A 620 -34.63 -15.49 -12.11
N GLU A 621 -34.50 -15.51 -13.44
CA GLU A 621 -34.31 -16.75 -14.19
C GLU A 621 -32.98 -17.40 -13.80
N THR A 622 -33.00 -18.71 -13.61
CA THR A 622 -31.84 -19.52 -13.34
C THR A 622 -31.61 -20.60 -14.37
N ARG A 623 -30.36 -20.93 -14.67
CA ARG A 623 -29.97 -21.97 -15.63
C ARG A 623 -28.83 -22.80 -15.06
N VAL A 624 -29.00 -24.14 -15.04
CA VAL A 624 -27.87 -25.00 -14.66
C VAL A 624 -27.12 -25.40 -15.93
N SER A 625 -25.82 -25.09 -15.92
CA SER A 625 -24.89 -25.41 -16.99
C SER A 625 -23.52 -25.80 -16.41
N ARG A 626 -22.95 -26.91 -16.94
CA ARG A 626 -21.58 -27.36 -16.55
C ARG A 626 -21.40 -27.54 -15.04
N GLY A 627 -22.47 -27.95 -14.34
CA GLY A 627 -22.45 -28.12 -12.88
C GLY A 627 -22.62 -26.84 -12.05
N LEU A 628 -22.73 -25.68 -12.70
CA LEU A 628 -22.95 -24.38 -12.05
C LEU A 628 -24.38 -23.89 -12.31
N LEU A 629 -24.98 -23.26 -11.28
CA LEU A 629 -26.21 -22.50 -11.41
C LEU A 629 -25.86 -21.06 -11.81
N HIS A 630 -26.31 -20.64 -12.97
CA HIS A 630 -26.22 -19.29 -13.48
C HIS A 630 -27.47 -18.50 -13.10
N VAL A 631 -27.29 -17.28 -12.64
CA VAL A 631 -28.39 -16.33 -12.41
C VAL A 631 -28.39 -15.33 -13.55
N ILE A 632 -29.53 -15.14 -14.18
CA ILE A 632 -29.68 -14.12 -15.23
C ILE A 632 -29.94 -12.77 -14.57
N PRO A 633 -29.08 -11.78 -14.80
CA PRO A 633 -29.18 -10.46 -14.12
C PRO A 633 -30.50 -9.75 -14.36
N VAL A 634 -31.08 -9.24 -13.27
CA VAL A 634 -32.31 -8.42 -13.28
C VAL A 634 -31.90 -6.93 -13.11
N PRO A 635 -32.44 -6.00 -13.89
CA PRO A 635 -32.15 -4.57 -13.73
C PRO A 635 -32.41 -4.07 -12.31
N LYS A 636 -31.50 -3.26 -11.79
CA LYS A 636 -31.51 -2.65 -10.43
C LYS A 636 -31.31 -3.66 -9.27
N ALA A 637 -31.22 -4.97 -9.52
CA ALA A 637 -30.87 -5.92 -8.49
C ALA A 637 -29.41 -5.73 -8.06
N VAL A 638 -29.19 -5.74 -6.76
CA VAL A 638 -27.84 -5.67 -6.15
C VAL A 638 -27.39 -7.02 -5.60
N SER A 639 -28.33 -7.96 -5.40
CA SER A 639 -28.02 -9.33 -5.03
C SER A 639 -29.14 -10.29 -5.40
N TYR A 640 -28.84 -11.59 -5.32
CA TYR A 640 -29.77 -12.67 -5.65
C TYR A 640 -29.74 -13.69 -4.51
N LEU A 641 -30.88 -13.87 -3.84
CA LEU A 641 -31.05 -14.90 -2.81
C LEU A 641 -31.49 -16.19 -3.46
N LEU A 642 -30.64 -17.20 -3.36
CA LEU A 642 -30.84 -18.52 -3.95
C LEU A 642 -31.35 -19.52 -2.91
N HIS A 643 -32.40 -20.27 -3.24
CA HIS A 643 -32.89 -21.41 -2.48
C HIS A 643 -32.69 -22.69 -3.30
N PRO A 644 -31.64 -23.48 -3.00
CA PRO A 644 -31.34 -24.69 -3.75
C PRO A 644 -32.46 -25.75 -3.67
N GLY A 645 -32.77 -26.35 -4.80
CA GLY A 645 -33.64 -27.50 -4.88
C GLY A 645 -33.00 -28.79 -4.34
N GLU A 646 -33.82 -29.85 -4.18
CA GLU A 646 -33.35 -31.09 -3.56
C GLU A 646 -32.51 -31.96 -4.49
N LYS A 647 -32.78 -31.94 -5.81
CA LYS A 647 -32.19 -32.87 -6.78
C LYS A 647 -31.39 -32.18 -7.87
N PRO A 648 -30.29 -32.79 -8.35
CA PRO A 648 -29.59 -32.34 -9.54
C PRO A 648 -30.51 -32.35 -10.78
N THR A 649 -30.28 -31.35 -11.66
CA THR A 649 -30.96 -31.26 -12.96
C THR A 649 -30.15 -31.95 -14.06
N GLN A 650 -30.84 -32.38 -15.14
CA GLN A 650 -30.16 -32.87 -16.33
C GLN A 650 -29.34 -31.73 -16.97
N SER A 651 -28.13 -32.03 -17.44
CA SER A 651 -27.28 -31.10 -18.12
C SER A 651 -26.86 -31.52 -19.51
N LEU A 652 -26.71 -30.57 -20.42
CA LEU A 652 -26.05 -30.78 -21.69
C LEU A 652 -24.53 -30.72 -21.49
N THR A 653 -23.79 -31.43 -22.33
CA THR A 653 -22.33 -31.43 -22.33
C THR A 653 -21.76 -31.06 -23.70
N SER A 654 -20.58 -30.46 -23.71
CA SER A 654 -19.80 -30.16 -24.91
C SER A 654 -18.32 -30.18 -24.56
N PRO A 655 -17.46 -30.68 -25.44
CA PRO A 655 -16.00 -30.61 -25.23
C PRO A 655 -15.47 -29.17 -25.29
N ARG A 656 -16.28 -28.22 -25.79
CA ARG A 656 -15.93 -26.80 -25.91
C ARG A 656 -16.72 -25.95 -24.93
N ALA A 657 -16.05 -25.05 -24.23
CA ALA A 657 -16.65 -24.01 -23.41
C ALA A 657 -16.53 -22.60 -24.03
N ALA A 658 -15.45 -22.39 -24.81
CA ALA A 658 -15.23 -21.19 -25.62
C ALA A 658 -15.43 -21.52 -27.09
N VAL A 659 -16.14 -20.64 -27.83
CA VAL A 659 -16.53 -20.84 -29.23
C VAL A 659 -16.28 -19.62 -30.06
N VAL A 660 -15.99 -19.82 -31.34
CA VAL A 660 -15.70 -18.75 -32.30
C VAL A 660 -16.97 -18.47 -33.16
N PRO A 661 -17.28 -17.18 -33.47
CA PRO A 661 -18.38 -16.85 -34.39
C PRO A 661 -18.31 -17.63 -35.70
N GLY A 662 -19.44 -18.27 -36.12
CA GLY A 662 -19.53 -19.12 -37.31
C GLY A 662 -19.11 -20.57 -37.11
N GLU A 663 -18.67 -20.97 -35.93
CA GLU A 663 -18.28 -22.34 -35.59
C GLU A 663 -19.53 -23.24 -35.33
N THR A 664 -19.42 -24.53 -35.69
CA THR A 664 -20.40 -25.53 -35.25
C THR A 664 -19.75 -26.42 -34.20
N VAL A 665 -20.41 -26.54 -33.04
CA VAL A 665 -19.88 -27.21 -31.84
C VAL A 665 -20.74 -28.44 -31.52
N PRO A 666 -20.15 -29.62 -31.26
CA PRO A 666 -20.90 -30.79 -30.84
C PRO A 666 -21.46 -30.55 -29.40
N VAL A 667 -22.72 -30.92 -29.23
CA VAL A 667 -23.43 -30.93 -27.96
C VAL A 667 -24.04 -32.31 -27.75
N SER A 668 -23.90 -32.87 -26.58
CA SER A 668 -24.40 -34.18 -26.18
C SER A 668 -25.37 -34.05 -24.99
N GLY A 669 -26.38 -34.92 -24.98
CA GLY A 669 -27.41 -34.94 -23.95
C GLY A 669 -28.79 -35.23 -24.55
N PRO A 670 -29.87 -35.25 -23.75
CA PRO A 670 -31.22 -35.55 -24.23
C PRO A 670 -31.64 -34.59 -25.35
N ALA A 671 -32.01 -35.14 -26.51
CA ALA A 671 -32.43 -34.38 -27.71
C ALA A 671 -31.47 -33.27 -28.16
N ALA A 672 -30.17 -33.36 -27.81
CA ALA A 672 -29.17 -32.37 -28.17
C ALA A 672 -28.92 -32.35 -29.69
N LYS A 673 -28.72 -31.14 -30.22
CA LYS A 673 -28.28 -30.90 -31.61
C LYS A 673 -26.96 -30.13 -31.56
N PRO A 674 -26.08 -30.28 -32.58
CA PRO A 674 -24.90 -29.43 -32.69
C PRO A 674 -25.30 -27.95 -32.64
N PHE A 675 -24.51 -27.16 -31.96
CA PHE A 675 -24.73 -25.72 -31.78
C PHE A 675 -23.99 -24.94 -32.87
N LEU A 676 -24.73 -24.26 -33.73
CA LEU A 676 -24.16 -23.31 -34.70
C LEU A 676 -24.04 -21.93 -34.04
N VAL A 677 -22.81 -21.49 -33.85
CA VAL A 677 -22.52 -20.16 -33.32
C VAL A 677 -22.87 -19.12 -34.37
N PRO A 678 -23.73 -18.13 -34.08
CA PRO A 678 -24.01 -17.06 -35.05
C PRO A 678 -22.75 -16.36 -35.55
N ALA A 679 -22.63 -16.15 -36.84
CA ALA A 679 -21.44 -15.49 -37.43
C ALA A 679 -21.24 -14.04 -36.96
N ASN A 680 -22.30 -13.37 -36.50
CA ASN A 680 -22.29 -12.04 -35.93
C ASN A 680 -22.21 -12.02 -34.39
N ALA A 681 -21.98 -13.17 -33.75
CA ALA A 681 -21.83 -13.24 -32.31
C ALA A 681 -20.62 -12.40 -31.86
N ARG A 682 -20.80 -11.61 -30.81
CA ARG A 682 -19.77 -10.70 -30.35
C ARG A 682 -18.86 -11.41 -29.33
N PRO A 683 -17.53 -11.38 -29.50
CA PRO A 683 -16.61 -11.82 -28.46
C PRO A 683 -16.89 -11.13 -27.11
N GLY A 684 -16.76 -11.88 -26.02
CA GLY A 684 -17.09 -11.42 -24.66
C GLY A 684 -18.55 -11.65 -24.27
N THR A 685 -19.41 -12.17 -25.16
CA THR A 685 -20.79 -12.53 -24.82
C THR A 685 -20.92 -14.02 -24.49
N VAL A 686 -22.00 -14.40 -23.81
CA VAL A 686 -22.35 -15.80 -23.54
C VAL A 686 -23.60 -16.18 -24.33
N LEU A 687 -23.50 -17.24 -25.08
CA LEU A 687 -24.63 -17.85 -25.82
C LEU A 687 -25.15 -19.10 -25.09
N TRP A 688 -26.43 -19.36 -25.23
CA TRP A 688 -27.11 -20.42 -24.55
C TRP A 688 -27.81 -21.37 -25.56
N GLN A 689 -27.68 -22.68 -25.33
CA GLN A 689 -28.49 -23.67 -25.99
C GLN A 689 -29.38 -24.39 -24.97
N LYS A 690 -30.66 -24.54 -25.29
CA LYS A 690 -31.64 -25.29 -24.52
C LYS A 690 -32.03 -26.55 -25.25
N SER A 691 -32.21 -27.67 -24.54
CA SER A 691 -32.81 -28.90 -25.06
C SER A 691 -33.61 -29.58 -23.95
N GLY A 692 -34.94 -29.58 -24.07
CA GLY A 692 -35.84 -29.90 -22.96
C GLY A 692 -35.66 -28.87 -21.84
N ASP A 693 -35.41 -29.34 -20.63
CA ASP A 693 -35.11 -28.50 -19.45
C ASP A 693 -33.60 -28.32 -19.20
N ALA A 694 -32.77 -28.91 -20.03
CA ALA A 694 -31.32 -28.84 -19.91
C ALA A 694 -30.72 -27.65 -20.69
N TRP A 695 -29.72 -27.00 -20.12
CA TRP A 695 -29.02 -25.86 -20.70
C TRP A 695 -27.50 -26.12 -20.85
N ILE A 696 -26.90 -25.44 -21.81
CA ILE A 696 -25.44 -25.29 -21.92
C ILE A 696 -25.09 -23.89 -22.37
N ASP A 697 -24.04 -23.36 -21.81
CA ASP A 697 -23.47 -22.04 -22.14
C ASP A 697 -22.19 -22.17 -22.93
N PHE A 698 -21.93 -21.13 -23.77
CA PHE A 698 -20.71 -20.97 -24.56
C PHE A 698 -20.22 -19.55 -24.46
N ALA A 699 -18.96 -19.35 -24.05
CA ALA A 699 -18.30 -18.07 -24.12
C ALA A 699 -17.89 -17.79 -25.57
N VAL A 700 -18.28 -16.66 -26.12
CA VAL A 700 -17.84 -16.25 -27.46
C VAL A 700 -16.46 -15.60 -27.35
N VAL A 701 -15.48 -16.16 -28.05
CA VAL A 701 -14.12 -15.66 -28.15
C VAL A 701 -13.77 -15.25 -29.58
N PRO A 702 -12.84 -14.33 -29.82
CA PRO A 702 -12.41 -14.02 -31.18
C PRO A 702 -11.69 -15.21 -31.81
N LEU A 703 -11.67 -15.31 -33.15
CA LEU A 703 -10.93 -16.35 -33.89
C LEU A 703 -9.45 -16.40 -33.49
N VAL A 704 -8.89 -15.24 -33.28
CA VAL A 704 -7.50 -15.06 -32.80
C VAL A 704 -7.45 -13.96 -31.75
N GLU A 705 -6.63 -14.16 -30.73
CA GLU A 705 -6.12 -13.05 -29.91
C GLU A 705 -4.96 -12.45 -30.66
N ALA A 706 -4.97 -11.12 -30.86
CA ALA A 706 -3.96 -10.44 -31.64
C ALA A 706 -3.28 -9.32 -30.88
N GLU A 707 -1.95 -9.32 -30.92
CA GLU A 707 -1.11 -8.25 -30.40
C GLU A 707 -0.24 -7.68 -31.52
N LEU A 708 -0.13 -6.37 -31.56
CA LEU A 708 0.68 -5.66 -32.54
C LEU A 708 1.68 -4.78 -31.83
N ALA A 709 2.96 -5.02 -32.05
CA ALA A 709 4.06 -4.21 -31.56
C ALA A 709 4.85 -3.61 -32.72
N LEU A 710 5.57 -2.53 -32.45
CA LEU A 710 6.50 -1.93 -33.39
C LEU A 710 7.93 -2.23 -32.92
N GLY A 711 8.72 -2.91 -33.73
CA GLY A 711 10.11 -3.24 -33.44
C GLY A 711 11.00 -3.12 -34.67
N ALA A 712 12.24 -2.69 -34.52
CA ALA A 712 13.29 -2.66 -35.53
C ALA A 712 12.84 -2.26 -36.98
N GLY A 713 11.87 -1.32 -37.07
CA GLY A 713 11.37 -0.83 -38.38
C GLY A 713 10.33 -1.73 -39.04
N GLN A 714 9.73 -2.64 -38.33
CA GLN A 714 8.63 -3.49 -38.82
C GLN A 714 7.56 -3.68 -37.74
N TYR A 715 6.32 -4.01 -38.13
CA TYR A 715 5.33 -4.51 -37.22
C TYR A 715 5.67 -5.94 -36.79
N GLN A 716 5.47 -6.24 -35.54
CA GLN A 716 5.48 -7.59 -34.99
C GLN A 716 4.04 -7.95 -34.61
N LEU A 717 3.38 -8.76 -35.44
CA LEU A 717 2.04 -9.26 -35.21
C LEU A 717 2.13 -10.63 -34.56
N THR A 718 1.54 -10.77 -33.36
CA THR A 718 1.42 -12.04 -32.66
C THR A 718 -0.04 -12.47 -32.67
N LEU A 719 -0.34 -13.68 -33.13
CA LEU A 719 -1.67 -14.26 -33.21
C LEU A 719 -1.73 -15.54 -32.38
N THR A 720 -2.64 -15.62 -31.41
CA THR A 720 -2.95 -16.87 -30.68
C THR A 720 -4.29 -17.39 -31.15
N SER A 721 -4.34 -18.63 -31.64
CA SER A 721 -5.52 -19.20 -32.27
C SER A 721 -6.52 -19.77 -31.26
N ASN A 722 -7.78 -19.34 -31.35
CA ASN A 722 -8.94 -19.91 -30.61
C ASN A 722 -9.76 -20.90 -31.46
N ALA A 723 -9.36 -21.21 -32.69
CA ALA A 723 -10.04 -22.17 -33.55
C ALA A 723 -10.08 -23.55 -32.90
N ALA A 724 -11.17 -24.34 -33.15
CA ALA A 724 -11.32 -25.69 -32.61
C ALA A 724 -10.42 -26.73 -33.24
N ARG A 725 -9.97 -26.48 -34.46
CA ARG A 725 -9.15 -27.36 -35.29
C ARG A 725 -8.15 -26.51 -36.11
N PRO A 726 -7.08 -27.09 -36.63
CA PRO A 726 -6.19 -26.37 -37.54
C PRO A 726 -6.97 -25.85 -38.74
N VAL A 727 -6.80 -24.54 -39.04
CA VAL A 727 -7.46 -23.89 -40.20
C VAL A 727 -6.46 -23.07 -40.96
N ASP A 728 -6.58 -23.11 -42.29
CA ASP A 728 -5.82 -22.23 -43.17
C ASP A 728 -6.52 -20.86 -43.21
N ALA A 729 -5.80 -19.81 -42.88
CA ALA A 729 -6.32 -18.46 -42.74
C ALA A 729 -5.56 -17.45 -43.57
N GLN A 730 -6.27 -16.45 -44.06
CA GLN A 730 -5.71 -15.28 -44.71
C GLN A 730 -5.64 -14.15 -43.66
N VAL A 731 -4.43 -13.70 -43.39
CA VAL A 731 -4.15 -12.57 -42.48
C VAL A 731 -3.86 -11.35 -43.33
N THR A 732 -4.64 -10.29 -43.17
CA THR A 732 -4.44 -8.99 -43.80
C THR A 732 -4.16 -7.95 -42.74
N LEU A 733 -3.00 -7.29 -42.83
CA LEU A 733 -2.59 -6.19 -41.95
C LEU A 733 -2.14 -5.00 -42.79
N ALA A 734 -2.65 -3.82 -42.53
CA ALA A 734 -2.28 -2.58 -43.25
C ALA A 734 -2.36 -2.73 -44.78
N GLY A 735 -3.37 -3.46 -45.28
CA GLY A 735 -3.62 -3.67 -46.72
C GLY A 735 -2.78 -4.76 -47.40
N GLN A 736 -1.87 -5.43 -46.70
CA GLN A 736 -1.10 -6.56 -47.24
C GLN A 736 -1.65 -7.88 -46.67
N SER A 737 -1.60 -8.94 -47.47
CA SER A 737 -2.17 -10.24 -47.09
C SER A 737 -1.16 -11.38 -47.16
N ARG A 738 -1.27 -12.34 -46.22
CA ARG A 738 -0.47 -13.58 -46.18
C ARG A 738 -1.34 -14.75 -45.74
N GLY A 739 -1.14 -15.92 -46.39
CA GLY A 739 -1.70 -17.18 -45.93
C GLY A 739 -0.92 -17.73 -44.76
N VAL A 740 -1.64 -18.17 -43.70
CA VAL A 740 -1.06 -18.81 -42.51
C VAL A 740 -1.89 -19.98 -42.09
N ARG A 741 -1.31 -20.94 -41.37
CA ARG A 741 -2.03 -22.03 -40.73
C ARG A 741 -2.17 -21.76 -39.27
N LEU A 742 -3.41 -21.58 -38.79
CA LEU A 742 -3.74 -21.40 -37.40
C LEU A 742 -3.95 -22.77 -36.74
N VAL A 743 -3.16 -23.08 -35.73
CA VAL A 743 -3.28 -24.31 -34.93
C VAL A 743 -3.89 -23.97 -33.59
N PRO A 744 -4.89 -24.76 -33.08
CA PRO A 744 -5.56 -24.50 -31.81
C PRO A 744 -4.59 -24.22 -30.66
N GLY A 745 -4.76 -23.12 -29.97
CA GLY A 745 -3.94 -22.71 -28.80
C GLY A 745 -2.49 -22.32 -29.15
N ALA A 746 -2.06 -22.44 -30.40
CA ALA A 746 -0.71 -22.04 -30.77
C ALA A 746 -0.60 -20.55 -31.05
N THR A 747 0.55 -19.98 -30.70
CA THR A 747 0.91 -18.59 -30.96
C THR A 747 1.82 -18.51 -32.18
N LEU A 748 1.49 -17.64 -33.14
CA LEU A 748 2.22 -17.37 -34.35
C LEU A 748 2.74 -15.93 -34.37
N ALA A 749 4.04 -15.74 -34.48
CA ALA A 749 4.67 -14.42 -34.60
C ALA A 749 4.97 -14.13 -36.08
N LEU A 750 4.50 -13.00 -36.58
CA LEU A 750 4.58 -12.60 -37.97
C LEU A 750 5.22 -11.21 -38.06
N PRO A 751 6.43 -11.08 -38.65
CA PRO A 751 6.97 -9.80 -39.01
C PRO A 751 6.20 -9.22 -40.21
N TRP A 752 5.87 -7.91 -40.15
CA TRP A 752 5.10 -7.24 -41.19
C TRP A 752 5.73 -5.91 -41.56
N PRO A 753 5.77 -5.54 -42.86
CA PRO A 753 6.35 -4.27 -43.27
C PRO A 753 5.72 -3.08 -42.58
N PHE A 754 6.55 -2.18 -42.07
CA PHE A 754 6.13 -0.92 -41.46
C PHE A 754 6.54 0.22 -42.42
N PRO A 755 5.59 0.87 -43.09
CA PRO A 755 5.88 2.07 -43.85
C PRO A 755 6.11 3.22 -42.85
N ARG A 756 7.37 3.69 -42.74
CA ARG A 756 7.69 4.84 -41.88
C ARG A 756 6.99 6.08 -42.43
N PRO A 757 6.17 6.75 -41.59
CA PRO A 757 5.60 8.02 -41.94
C PRO A 757 6.68 9.08 -42.14
N ALA A 758 6.50 9.93 -43.18
CA ALA A 758 7.40 11.05 -43.43
C ALA A 758 7.02 12.33 -42.70
N GLN A 759 5.82 12.37 -42.11
CA GLN A 759 5.28 13.51 -41.37
C GLN A 759 4.42 13.02 -40.19
N GLU A 760 4.05 13.94 -39.31
CA GLU A 760 3.13 13.63 -38.22
C GLU A 760 1.77 13.19 -38.77
N GLU A 761 1.30 12.05 -38.32
CA GLU A 761 0.02 11.49 -38.73
C GLU A 761 -0.59 10.58 -37.65
N THR A 762 -1.90 10.45 -37.72
CA THR A 762 -2.66 9.44 -36.98
C THR A 762 -3.47 8.63 -37.98
N ARG A 763 -3.21 7.32 -38.04
CA ARG A 763 -3.90 6.44 -38.98
C ARG A 763 -4.34 5.13 -38.33
N PRO A 764 -5.48 4.53 -38.79
CA PRO A 764 -5.87 3.21 -38.36
C PRO A 764 -4.99 2.13 -39.02
N VAL A 765 -4.54 1.15 -38.24
CA VAL A 765 -3.92 -0.07 -38.69
C VAL A 765 -4.90 -1.21 -38.48
N LYS A 766 -5.54 -1.68 -39.55
CA LYS A 766 -6.56 -2.72 -39.49
C LYS A 766 -5.95 -4.08 -39.74
N LEU A 767 -6.28 -5.03 -38.85
CA LEU A 767 -6.08 -6.47 -39.01
C LEU A 767 -7.41 -7.10 -39.41
N THR A 768 -7.36 -7.98 -40.40
CA THR A 768 -8.45 -8.88 -40.74
C THR A 768 -7.88 -10.29 -40.86
N VAL A 769 -8.47 -11.24 -40.17
CA VAL A 769 -8.14 -12.66 -40.29
C VAL A 769 -9.38 -13.41 -40.74
N THR A 770 -9.28 -14.16 -41.83
CA THR A 770 -10.39 -14.96 -42.40
C THR A 770 -9.98 -16.40 -42.59
N ALA A 771 -10.85 -17.34 -42.19
CA ALA A 771 -10.62 -18.78 -42.37
C ALA A 771 -11.97 -19.46 -42.71
N GLY A 772 -12.30 -19.54 -43.98
CA GLY A 772 -13.63 -19.96 -44.45
C GLY A 772 -14.71 -18.97 -43.94
N PRO A 773 -15.74 -19.48 -43.22
CA PRO A 773 -16.77 -18.61 -42.65
C PRO A 773 -16.30 -17.83 -41.41
N LEU A 774 -15.16 -18.18 -40.80
CA LEU A 774 -14.64 -17.54 -39.60
C LEU A 774 -13.95 -16.24 -39.95
N ARG A 775 -14.24 -15.17 -39.18
CA ARG A 775 -13.66 -13.86 -39.40
C ARG A 775 -13.33 -13.17 -38.06
N HIS A 776 -12.18 -12.51 -38.03
CA HIS A 776 -11.77 -11.64 -36.95
C HIS A 776 -11.28 -10.31 -37.51
N GLU A 777 -11.67 -9.21 -36.88
CA GLU A 777 -11.19 -7.86 -37.19
C GLU A 777 -10.75 -7.14 -35.95
N GLN A 778 -9.62 -6.43 -36.04
CA GLN A 778 -9.11 -5.58 -34.96
C GLN A 778 -8.41 -4.36 -35.53
N THR A 779 -8.48 -3.25 -34.83
CA THR A 779 -7.87 -2.00 -35.28
C THR A 779 -7.01 -1.41 -34.18
N TRP A 780 -5.83 -0.94 -34.55
CA TRP A 780 -4.98 -0.07 -33.72
C TRP A 780 -4.96 1.33 -34.32
N GLN A 781 -4.72 2.35 -33.47
CA GLN A 781 -4.34 3.69 -33.94
C GLN A 781 -2.83 3.80 -33.90
N GLN A 782 -2.24 4.02 -35.06
CA GLN A 782 -0.85 4.42 -35.17
C GLN A 782 -0.77 5.94 -35.06
N LYS A 783 -0.04 6.44 -34.07
CA LYS A 783 0.23 7.86 -33.88
C LYS A 783 1.71 8.11 -34.11
N THR A 784 2.00 8.92 -35.09
CA THR A 784 3.36 9.38 -35.37
C THR A 784 3.46 10.86 -35.10
N HIS A 785 4.35 11.25 -34.23
CA HIS A 785 4.57 12.63 -33.79
C HIS A 785 6.05 12.91 -33.63
N ALA A 786 6.44 14.19 -33.66
CA ALA A 786 7.78 14.59 -33.32
C ALA A 786 8.11 14.15 -31.89
N GLY A 787 9.22 13.48 -31.71
CA GLY A 787 9.71 13.11 -30.38
C GLY A 787 10.00 14.36 -29.55
N ILE A 788 9.85 14.25 -28.22
CA ILE A 788 10.17 15.32 -27.29
C ILE A 788 11.55 15.07 -26.70
N MET A 789 12.38 16.09 -26.64
CA MET A 789 13.67 16.10 -25.97
C MET A 789 13.61 17.09 -24.80
N SER A 790 13.84 16.61 -23.60
CA SER A 790 13.98 17.48 -22.45
C SER A 790 15.32 18.21 -22.51
N LEU A 791 15.27 19.53 -22.51
CA LEU A 791 16.46 20.40 -22.48
C LEU A 791 16.88 20.72 -21.05
N ALA A 792 15.91 20.95 -20.15
CA ALA A 792 16.15 21.20 -18.76
C ALA A 792 14.93 20.78 -17.91
N SER A 793 15.18 20.10 -16.81
CA SER A 793 14.20 19.92 -15.74
C SER A 793 14.39 21.04 -14.74
N LEU A 794 13.32 21.82 -14.52
CA LEU A 794 13.29 22.92 -13.55
C LEU A 794 12.85 22.42 -12.15
N SER A 795 12.97 21.13 -11.90
CA SER A 795 12.57 20.54 -10.63
C SER A 795 13.69 20.56 -9.58
N GLN A 796 14.93 21.00 -9.89
CA GLN A 796 16.06 20.78 -8.99
C GLN A 796 16.42 21.99 -8.11
N GLU A 797 16.92 23.05 -8.59
CA GLU A 797 17.34 24.19 -7.75
C GLU A 797 16.69 25.50 -8.22
N PHE A 798 16.20 26.28 -7.28
CA PHE A 798 15.63 27.60 -7.56
C PHE A 798 15.89 28.56 -6.40
N GLN A 799 15.92 29.83 -6.72
CA GLN A 799 15.88 30.92 -5.77
C GLN A 799 14.41 31.26 -5.47
N ALA A 800 14.01 31.10 -4.21
CA ALA A 800 12.69 31.49 -3.74
C ALA A 800 12.65 32.98 -3.40
N GLY A 801 11.54 33.64 -3.71
CA GLY A 801 11.35 35.03 -3.36
C GLY A 801 9.87 35.45 -3.37
N GLN A 802 9.63 36.68 -2.96
CA GLN A 802 8.32 37.32 -2.91
C GLN A 802 8.37 38.73 -3.49
N CYS A 803 7.20 39.26 -3.81
CA CYS A 803 6.99 40.68 -4.09
C CYS A 803 5.67 41.12 -3.47
N VAL A 804 5.73 42.02 -2.50
CA VAL A 804 4.54 42.72 -2.01
C VAL A 804 4.24 43.84 -3.00
N ARG A 805 2.96 44.01 -3.41
CA ARG A 805 2.60 44.95 -4.45
C ARG A 805 3.18 46.34 -4.21
N LYS A 806 3.68 46.99 -5.26
CA LYS A 806 4.36 48.28 -5.29
C LYS A 806 5.78 48.26 -4.61
N ARG A 807 6.33 47.10 -4.28
CA ARG A 807 7.71 46.95 -3.78
C ARG A 807 8.57 46.19 -4.79
N ALA A 808 9.87 46.19 -4.60
CA ALA A 808 10.79 45.36 -5.36
C ALA A 808 10.67 43.87 -4.96
N GLU A 809 11.09 42.95 -5.84
CA GLU A 809 11.27 41.56 -5.49
C GLU A 809 12.34 41.41 -4.40
N GLU A 810 12.09 40.59 -3.42
CA GLU A 810 12.93 40.34 -2.25
C GLU A 810 12.93 38.84 -1.87
N ALA A 811 13.82 38.42 -1.01
CA ALA A 811 13.76 37.12 -0.38
C ALA A 811 12.49 37.00 0.45
N ILE A 812 11.99 35.75 0.63
CA ILE A 812 10.79 35.53 1.44
C ILE A 812 11.02 36.01 2.87
N ALA A 813 10.22 36.99 3.30
CA ALA A 813 10.27 37.49 4.67
C ALA A 813 9.59 36.46 5.62
N PRO A 814 10.23 36.11 6.75
CA PRO A 814 9.72 35.05 7.65
C PRO A 814 8.30 35.27 8.16
N ASP A 815 7.89 36.52 8.29
CA ASP A 815 6.58 36.94 8.81
C ASP A 815 5.55 37.31 7.75
N SER A 816 5.88 37.20 6.45
CA SER A 816 4.99 37.58 5.33
C SER A 816 3.86 36.58 5.10
N GLY A 817 4.01 35.35 5.58
CA GLY A 817 3.13 34.22 5.26
C GLY A 817 3.35 33.60 3.88
N ALA A 818 4.23 34.19 3.05
CA ALA A 818 4.63 33.60 1.78
C ALA A 818 5.52 32.37 2.00
N HIS A 819 5.39 31.40 1.10
CA HIS A 819 6.35 30.28 1.03
C HIS A 819 6.52 29.78 -0.39
N VAL A 820 7.68 29.25 -0.68
CA VAL A 820 8.03 28.51 -1.90
C VAL A 820 8.93 27.37 -1.51
N HIS A 821 8.47 26.16 -1.66
CA HIS A 821 9.23 24.97 -1.32
C HIS A 821 8.87 23.78 -2.20
N ARG A 822 9.74 22.80 -2.23
CA ARG A 822 9.42 21.53 -2.85
C ARG A 822 8.63 20.65 -1.92
N GLY A 823 7.65 19.96 -2.48
CA GLY A 823 6.82 19.04 -1.74
C GLY A 823 5.93 18.26 -2.68
N GLU A 824 4.85 17.77 -2.15
CA GLU A 824 3.77 17.17 -2.91
C GLU A 824 2.49 17.95 -2.62
N THR A 825 1.71 18.19 -3.66
CA THR A 825 0.40 18.82 -3.56
C THR A 825 -0.67 17.89 -4.11
N SER A 826 -1.79 17.78 -3.39
CA SER A 826 -3.00 17.14 -3.89
C SER A 826 -3.90 18.21 -4.49
N ALA A 827 -4.38 17.99 -5.71
CA ALA A 827 -5.36 18.84 -6.38
C ALA A 827 -6.35 17.95 -7.15
N GLY A 828 -7.64 18.01 -6.76
CA GLY A 828 -8.69 17.11 -7.28
C GLY A 828 -8.39 15.64 -6.98
N ASP A 829 -8.00 15.35 -5.75
CA ASP A 829 -7.58 14.01 -5.27
C ASP A 829 -6.36 13.43 -6.03
N VAL A 830 -5.71 14.22 -6.88
CA VAL A 830 -4.49 13.84 -7.60
C VAL A 830 -3.28 14.49 -6.94
N ARG A 831 -2.45 13.67 -6.28
CA ARG A 831 -1.24 14.12 -5.60
C ARG A 831 -0.03 13.99 -6.50
N LEU A 832 0.69 15.10 -6.73
CA LEU A 832 1.87 15.14 -7.58
C LEU A 832 3.04 15.84 -6.86
N PRO A 833 4.31 15.43 -7.15
CA PRO A 833 5.48 16.22 -6.78
C PRO A 833 5.35 17.62 -7.35
N SER A 834 5.60 18.63 -6.54
CA SER A 834 5.35 20.00 -6.94
C SER A 834 6.29 21.00 -6.27
N ILE A 835 6.40 22.18 -6.88
CA ILE A 835 6.87 23.38 -6.19
C ILE A 835 5.60 24.03 -5.64
N ALA A 836 5.42 23.93 -4.32
CA ALA A 836 4.31 24.54 -3.61
C ALA A 836 4.62 25.99 -3.29
N MET A 837 3.65 26.86 -3.50
CA MET A 837 3.77 28.30 -3.31
C MET A 837 2.53 28.86 -2.61
N HIS A 838 2.75 29.86 -1.78
CA HIS A 838 1.70 30.74 -1.28
C HIS A 838 2.17 32.20 -1.40
N PRO A 839 1.37 33.09 -1.98
CA PRO A 839 1.67 34.52 -2.01
C PRO A 839 1.74 35.13 -0.60
N PRO A 840 2.41 36.26 -0.41
CA PRO A 840 2.39 36.98 0.87
C PRO A 840 0.96 37.45 1.21
N TYR A 841 0.59 37.36 2.49
CA TYR A 841 -0.72 37.79 3.00
C TYR A 841 -0.65 38.55 4.32
N ARG A 842 0.53 38.58 4.95
CA ARG A 842 0.78 39.42 6.10
C ARG A 842 1.59 40.64 5.67
N HIS A 843 1.23 41.81 6.14
CA HIS A 843 1.89 43.08 5.77
C HIS A 843 1.76 43.48 4.29
N GLY A 844 0.79 42.91 3.61
CA GLY A 844 0.47 43.17 2.20
C GLY A 844 0.40 41.91 1.35
N THR A 845 -0.27 42.02 0.21
CA THR A 845 -0.47 40.95 -0.77
C THR A 845 0.42 41.12 -1.99
N GLY A 846 0.52 40.10 -2.83
CA GLY A 846 1.32 40.17 -4.06
C GLY A 846 1.57 38.79 -4.64
N TYR A 847 2.83 38.44 -4.91
CA TYR A 847 3.17 37.13 -5.46
C TYR A 847 4.40 36.50 -4.79
N SER A 848 4.46 35.18 -4.83
CA SER A 848 5.67 34.41 -4.57
C SER A 848 6.21 33.84 -5.88
N TYR A 849 7.52 33.57 -5.93
CA TYR A 849 8.16 33.04 -7.13
C TYR A 849 9.29 32.07 -6.86
N ALA A 850 9.51 31.18 -7.85
CA ALA A 850 10.71 30.35 -7.98
C ALA A 850 11.47 30.77 -9.24
N ARG A 851 12.71 31.24 -9.12
CA ARG A 851 13.61 31.61 -10.22
C ARG A 851 14.69 30.54 -10.38
N PHE A 852 14.83 30.01 -11.59
CA PHE A 852 15.76 28.94 -11.91
C PHE A 852 17.06 29.46 -12.47
N GLN A 853 18.10 28.61 -12.42
CA GLN A 853 19.40 28.90 -13.02
C GLN A 853 19.26 29.14 -14.52
N PRO A 854 20.14 29.97 -15.12
CA PRO A 854 20.09 30.24 -16.55
C PRO A 854 20.23 28.98 -17.41
N VAL A 855 19.42 28.88 -18.47
CA VAL A 855 19.44 27.81 -19.47
C VAL A 855 19.63 28.41 -20.85
N THR A 856 20.55 27.86 -21.64
CA THR A 856 20.75 28.25 -23.04
C THR A 856 19.79 27.45 -23.93
N LEU A 857 18.91 28.13 -24.64
CA LEU A 857 17.96 27.51 -25.56
C LEU A 857 18.64 27.20 -26.91
N PRO A 858 18.25 26.11 -27.62
CA PRO A 858 18.74 25.84 -28.96
C PRO A 858 18.22 26.91 -29.96
N ALA A 859 19.00 27.18 -31.01
CA ALA A 859 18.56 28.06 -32.09
C ALA A 859 17.42 27.44 -32.93
N ALA A 860 17.39 26.11 -32.99
CA ALA A 860 16.33 25.28 -33.60
C ALA A 860 16.46 23.83 -33.04
N PRO A 861 15.39 23.03 -32.93
CA PRO A 861 13.97 23.39 -33.14
C PRO A 861 13.43 24.24 -31.98
N LYS A 862 12.18 24.70 -32.12
CA LYS A 862 11.50 25.53 -31.11
C LYS A 862 11.47 24.87 -29.75
N ALA A 863 11.72 25.69 -28.73
CA ALA A 863 11.61 25.26 -27.33
C ALA A 863 10.33 25.82 -26.69
N ALA A 864 9.75 25.05 -25.76
CA ALA A 864 8.63 25.43 -24.95
C ALA A 864 8.82 24.98 -23.51
N LEU A 865 8.32 25.74 -22.55
CA LEU A 865 8.16 25.28 -21.18
C LEU A 865 6.81 24.57 -21.04
N ARG A 866 6.83 23.36 -20.44
CA ARG A 866 5.63 22.59 -20.12
C ARG A 866 5.61 22.25 -18.64
N THR A 867 4.42 22.39 -18.05
CA THR A 867 4.16 22.09 -16.64
C THR A 867 2.70 21.80 -16.42
N LYS A 868 2.33 21.31 -15.23
CA LYS A 868 0.94 21.36 -14.74
C LYS A 868 0.88 22.34 -13.58
N ILE A 869 -0.20 23.10 -13.53
CA ILE A 869 -0.53 23.97 -12.40
C ILE A 869 -1.72 23.38 -11.65
N GLY A 870 -1.77 23.58 -10.34
CA GLY A 870 -2.86 23.07 -9.50
C GLY A 870 -3.09 23.95 -8.28
N LYS A 871 -4.35 23.98 -7.81
CA LYS A 871 -4.74 24.55 -6.52
C LYS A 871 -4.88 23.42 -5.50
N GLY A 872 -4.20 23.51 -4.36
CA GLY A 872 -4.17 22.46 -3.35
C GLY A 872 -5.53 22.16 -2.74
N ASP A 873 -5.86 20.85 -2.59
CA ASP A 873 -7.07 20.40 -1.92
C ASP A 873 -7.12 20.87 -0.46
N GLY A 874 -8.31 21.16 0.04
CA GLY A 874 -8.53 21.63 1.40
C GLY A 874 -8.26 23.13 1.60
N SER A 875 -7.81 23.86 0.57
CA SER A 875 -7.72 25.31 0.63
C SER A 875 -9.13 25.94 0.44
N ASP A 876 -9.31 27.16 0.98
CA ASP A 876 -10.54 27.92 0.78
C ASP A 876 -10.82 28.14 -0.72
N PRO A 877 -12.08 28.27 -1.13
CA PRO A 877 -12.39 28.54 -2.53
C PRO A 877 -11.66 29.77 -3.09
N GLY A 878 -11.61 30.86 -2.35
CA GLY A 878 -10.97 32.11 -2.78
C GLY A 878 -11.51 32.63 -4.10
N ASP A 879 -10.73 33.45 -4.79
CA ASP A 879 -11.00 33.91 -6.15
C ASP A 879 -10.04 33.30 -7.18
N GLY A 880 -9.22 32.36 -6.75
CA GLY A 880 -8.26 31.62 -7.55
C GLY A 880 -6.91 32.29 -7.66
N ILE A 881 -5.95 31.54 -8.16
CA ILE A 881 -4.54 31.90 -8.24
C ILE A 881 -4.19 32.30 -9.66
N LEU A 882 -3.48 33.41 -9.83
CA LEU A 882 -2.91 33.79 -11.13
C LEU A 882 -1.51 33.16 -11.25
N PHE A 883 -1.42 32.06 -11.97
CA PHE A 883 -0.17 31.41 -12.34
C PHE A 883 0.47 32.14 -13.51
N GLN A 884 1.77 32.48 -13.41
CA GLN A 884 2.50 33.16 -14.49
C GLN A 884 3.87 32.53 -14.70
N VAL A 885 4.26 32.40 -15.96
CA VAL A 885 5.61 32.05 -16.38
C VAL A 885 6.28 33.29 -16.94
N ALA A 886 7.43 33.65 -16.38
CA ALA A 886 8.23 34.76 -16.86
C ALA A 886 9.60 34.27 -17.37
N VAL A 887 10.08 34.87 -18.41
CA VAL A 887 11.47 34.81 -18.88
C VAL A 887 12.22 36.03 -18.31
N VAL A 888 13.39 35.79 -17.72
CA VAL A 888 14.30 36.82 -17.23
C VAL A 888 15.57 36.76 -18.06
N GLU A 889 15.87 37.83 -18.81
CA GLU A 889 17.09 37.96 -19.62
C GLU A 889 18.27 38.38 -18.76
N ALA A 890 19.50 38.31 -19.29
CA ALA A 890 20.73 38.61 -18.57
C ALA A 890 20.82 40.07 -18.09
N ASP A 891 20.14 40.99 -18.76
CA ASP A 891 20.00 42.40 -18.40
C ASP A 891 18.97 42.66 -17.27
N GLY A 892 18.31 41.60 -16.78
CA GLY A 892 17.28 41.67 -15.76
C GLY A 892 15.87 41.96 -16.31
N ARG A 893 15.71 42.13 -17.61
CA ARG A 893 14.41 42.36 -18.22
C ARG A 893 13.52 41.09 -18.07
N ARG A 894 12.34 41.28 -17.49
CA ARG A 894 11.33 40.24 -17.26
C ARG A 894 10.18 40.38 -18.24
N THR A 895 9.82 39.27 -18.88
CA THR A 895 8.71 39.17 -19.82
C THR A 895 7.80 38.02 -19.42
N ILE A 896 6.50 38.26 -19.19
CA ILE A 896 5.51 37.20 -18.95
C ILE A 896 5.20 36.53 -20.28
N VAL A 897 5.44 35.23 -20.37
CA VAL A 897 5.30 34.42 -21.59
C VAL A 897 4.07 33.51 -21.57
N ALA A 898 3.56 33.20 -20.39
CA ALA A 898 2.27 32.51 -20.21
C ALA A 898 1.65 32.90 -18.87
N GLN A 899 0.32 32.95 -18.82
CA GLN A 899 -0.40 33.14 -17.57
C GLN A 899 -1.77 32.47 -17.62
N ARG A 900 -2.26 32.06 -16.44
CA ARG A 900 -3.56 31.43 -16.29
C ARG A 900 -4.14 31.66 -14.90
N GLN A 901 -5.37 32.21 -14.83
CA GLN A 901 -6.14 32.21 -13.58
C GLN A 901 -6.75 30.83 -13.38
N TRP A 902 -6.55 30.24 -12.16
CA TRP A 902 -7.05 28.91 -11.86
C TRP A 902 -7.70 28.88 -10.48
N ILE A 903 -8.93 28.40 -10.42
CA ILE A 903 -9.75 28.38 -9.20
C ILE A 903 -10.08 26.95 -8.73
N GLU A 904 -10.03 25.97 -9.64
CA GLU A 904 -10.46 24.61 -9.34
C GLU A 904 -9.39 23.82 -8.59
N HIS A 905 -9.82 22.99 -7.65
CA HIS A 905 -8.97 21.99 -7.01
C HIS A 905 -8.70 20.85 -8.00
N ALA A 906 -7.90 21.10 -9.00
CA ALA A 906 -7.54 20.17 -10.07
C ALA A 906 -6.23 20.56 -10.72
N TRP A 907 -5.54 19.58 -11.33
CA TRP A 907 -4.37 19.83 -12.15
C TRP A 907 -4.77 20.16 -13.58
N THR A 908 -4.13 21.17 -14.15
CA THR A 908 -4.32 21.57 -15.56
C THR A 908 -2.96 21.85 -16.21
N PRO A 909 -2.76 21.49 -17.50
CA PRO A 909 -1.51 21.80 -18.19
C PRO A 909 -1.38 23.31 -18.45
N LEU A 910 -0.13 23.79 -18.39
CA LEU A 910 0.27 25.13 -18.81
C LEU A 910 1.50 25.02 -19.70
N GLU A 911 1.46 25.67 -20.85
CA GLU A 911 2.56 25.72 -21.82
C GLU A 911 2.95 27.17 -22.09
N ALA A 912 4.26 27.42 -22.22
CA ALA A 912 4.82 28.72 -22.59
C ALA A 912 5.75 28.56 -23.78
N ASP A 913 5.49 29.26 -24.88
CA ASP A 913 6.35 29.31 -26.06
C ASP A 913 7.59 30.16 -25.76
N LEU A 914 8.76 29.54 -25.92
CA LEU A 914 10.07 30.17 -25.70
C LEU A 914 10.81 30.50 -27.02
N SER A 915 10.14 30.40 -28.15
CA SER A 915 10.74 30.57 -29.51
C SER A 915 11.38 31.94 -29.70
N ALA A 916 10.87 32.99 -29.06
CA ALA A 916 11.44 34.35 -29.13
C ALA A 916 12.84 34.46 -28.52
N TRP A 917 13.25 33.50 -27.71
CA TRP A 917 14.58 33.41 -27.07
C TRP A 917 15.45 32.30 -27.65
N ALA A 918 15.15 31.81 -28.84
CA ALA A 918 15.99 30.79 -29.50
C ALA A 918 17.45 31.25 -29.61
N GLY A 919 18.38 30.38 -29.20
CA GLY A 919 19.82 30.67 -29.15
C GLY A 919 20.27 31.58 -27.99
N LYS A 920 19.38 32.03 -27.12
CA LYS A 920 19.71 32.88 -25.98
C LYS A 920 19.79 32.09 -24.69
N THR A 921 20.54 32.63 -23.73
CA THR A 921 20.55 32.17 -22.34
C THR A 921 19.54 32.96 -21.53
N ILE A 922 18.61 32.28 -20.90
CA ILE A 922 17.50 32.86 -20.12
C ILE A 922 17.33 32.15 -18.78
N SER A 923 16.76 32.85 -17.82
CA SER A 923 16.22 32.22 -16.60
C SER A 923 14.70 32.17 -16.66
N ILE A 924 14.10 31.13 -16.14
CA ILE A 924 12.66 30.99 -15.95
C ILE A 924 12.30 31.42 -14.52
N GLN A 925 11.19 32.11 -14.39
CA GLN A 925 10.58 32.42 -13.12
C GLN A 925 9.12 31.95 -13.13
N LEU A 926 8.76 31.03 -12.24
CA LEU A 926 7.39 30.60 -11.99
C LEU A 926 6.81 31.46 -10.87
N ILE A 927 5.59 31.97 -11.05
CA ILE A 927 4.98 32.97 -10.18
C ILE A 927 3.59 32.50 -9.77
N ALA A 928 3.28 32.59 -8.48
CA ALA A 928 1.93 32.47 -7.94
C ALA A 928 1.51 33.85 -7.39
N ASP A 929 0.56 34.51 -8.06
CA ASP A 929 0.07 35.85 -7.76
C ASP A 929 -1.37 35.78 -7.25
N VAL A 930 -1.73 36.64 -6.29
CA VAL A 930 -3.09 36.74 -5.72
C VAL A 930 -4.14 37.24 -6.74
N GLY A 931 -3.73 37.61 -7.96
CA GLY A 931 -4.63 38.10 -8.99
C GLY A 931 -5.10 39.55 -8.79
N SER A 932 -6.08 39.96 -9.57
CA SER A 932 -6.54 41.35 -9.65
C SER A 932 -7.37 41.82 -8.44
N LYS A 933 -7.91 40.87 -7.65
CA LYS A 933 -8.75 41.18 -6.49
C LYS A 933 -7.97 41.31 -5.20
N ASP A 934 -6.63 41.10 -5.23
CA ASP A 934 -5.75 41.15 -4.06
C ASP A 934 -6.17 40.23 -2.92
N ASN A 935 -6.80 39.12 -3.21
CA ASN A 935 -7.25 38.13 -2.23
C ASN A 935 -6.34 36.90 -2.24
N SER A 936 -5.62 36.69 -1.16
CA SER A 936 -4.70 35.54 -0.98
C SER A 936 -5.37 34.32 -0.32
N SER A 937 -6.68 34.41 -0.02
CA SER A 937 -7.36 33.31 0.69
C SER A 937 -7.45 32.05 -0.20
N GLY A 938 -6.91 30.96 0.30
CA GLY A 938 -6.91 29.68 -0.41
C GLY A 938 -5.92 29.59 -1.57
N ASP A 939 -4.93 30.47 -1.67
CA ASP A 939 -3.96 30.51 -2.76
C ASP A 939 -2.84 29.45 -2.60
N TRP A 940 -3.22 28.20 -2.37
CA TRP A 940 -2.30 27.07 -2.30
C TRP A 940 -1.88 26.63 -3.71
N ALA A 941 -0.94 27.38 -4.28
CA ALA A 941 -0.44 27.17 -5.64
C ALA A 941 0.55 26.00 -5.71
N ALA A 942 0.49 25.26 -6.81
CA ALA A 942 1.42 24.18 -7.06
C ALA A 942 1.81 24.07 -8.54
N TRP A 943 3.11 23.83 -8.80
CA TRP A 943 3.69 23.62 -10.12
C TRP A 943 4.25 22.21 -10.19
N ASN A 944 3.71 21.35 -11.04
CA ASN A 944 4.20 19.99 -11.20
C ASN A 944 5.10 19.88 -12.42
N ASP A 945 6.29 19.33 -12.22
CA ASP A 945 7.25 18.91 -13.24
C ASP A 945 7.49 19.98 -14.34
N PRO A 946 7.86 21.21 -13.99
CA PRO A 946 8.19 22.23 -14.99
C PRO A 946 9.47 21.83 -15.73
N ARG A 947 9.39 21.77 -17.06
CA ARG A 947 10.50 21.39 -17.91
C ARG A 947 10.54 22.20 -19.20
N ILE A 948 11.74 22.49 -19.68
CA ILE A 948 11.95 23.07 -21.00
C ILE A 948 12.17 21.91 -21.98
N GLU A 949 11.36 21.85 -23.01
CA GLU A 949 11.34 20.79 -24.00
C GLU A 949 11.52 21.37 -25.41
N SER A 950 12.10 20.58 -26.29
CA SER A 950 12.22 20.87 -27.72
C SER A 950 11.80 19.64 -28.52
N LEU A 951 11.36 19.85 -29.75
CA LEU A 951 11.02 18.73 -30.63
C LEU A 951 12.31 18.02 -31.10
N LYS A 952 12.29 16.69 -31.10
CA LYS A 952 13.35 15.90 -31.70
C LYS A 952 13.24 16.00 -33.25
N PRO A 953 14.34 15.97 -33.95
CA PRO A 953 14.31 15.95 -35.41
C PRO A 953 13.71 14.64 -35.97
N GLU A 954 13.70 13.56 -35.20
CA GLU A 954 13.17 12.27 -35.59
C GLU A 954 11.74 12.04 -35.12
N LEU A 955 10.89 11.54 -36.01
CA LEU A 955 9.53 11.15 -35.70
C LEU A 955 9.51 9.86 -34.85
N GLN A 956 8.67 9.84 -33.82
CA GLN A 956 8.36 8.68 -32.98
C GLN A 956 6.97 8.14 -33.32
N THR A 957 6.85 6.83 -33.36
CA THR A 957 5.57 6.16 -33.63
C THR A 957 5.16 5.31 -32.44
N ALA A 958 3.89 5.43 -32.01
CA ALA A 958 3.26 4.60 -31.00
C ALA A 958 2.01 3.93 -31.60
N LEU A 959 1.67 2.74 -31.06
CA LEU A 959 0.47 1.99 -31.40
C LEU A 959 -0.46 1.94 -30.18
N GLU A 960 -1.71 2.31 -30.38
CA GLU A 960 -2.75 2.20 -29.37
C GLU A 960 -3.87 1.28 -29.86
N ARG A 961 -4.21 0.25 -29.09
CA ARG A 961 -5.35 -0.64 -29.44
C ARG A 961 -6.66 0.15 -29.29
N LYS A 962 -7.51 0.13 -30.33
CA LYS A 962 -8.90 0.58 -30.18
C LYS A 962 -9.71 -0.49 -29.46
N PRO A 963 -10.56 -0.10 -28.48
CA PRO A 963 -11.43 -1.00 -27.78
C PRO A 963 -12.34 -1.82 -28.70
#